data_6d15297c51c19699c6195faea709164e
#
_entry.id   6d15297c51c19699c6195faea709164e
#
_cell.length_a   1.000
_cell.length_b   1.000
_cell.length_c   1.000
_cell.angle_alpha   90.00
_cell.angle_beta   90.00
_cell.angle_gamma   90.00
#
_symmetry.space_group_name_H-M   'P 1'
#
loop_
_entity.id
_entity.type
_entity.pdbx_description
1 polymer ?
#
loop_
_entity_poly.entity_id
_entity_poly.type
_entity_poly.pdbx_seq_one_letter_code
_entity_poly.pdbx_strand_id
1 'polypeptide(L)'
;MKFTLSWLKEHLDTAATVDQIVDAMTMAGLEVEGVEDPAAKLAKFTVAKIVEAVQHPNADKLRVCQVDTKDGRLEIVCGAPNARAGLTTIYAPIGAYVPGSGITLEARPVRGVVSNGMLCSAKELGVAEESDGIVELPDSLAVGVSAAEAFGLEAVIDFEVTPNRPDWLGVRGIARDLAAAGLGVLKPDATKPVAGAFPCPIEIKVDGSACPVFAGRLIRGVKNGPSPEWLQRRLVSVGLRPINALVDVTNLISYDRARPLHVYDVAKLTGTVIEARLGREGESVEALDGKTYEMTPEICVIADGSGAIGLGGVMGGESTGCSEATVDVFVESAWFDPIRTAQTGRTTGIVSDAQYRFARTVDPQSCVPGLELATRLILEMCGGETSEVRVAGEAPAAPGPIVFDRSYVRKLAGLEVAAHRVDQILATLGFTGSGNQVIPPTWRRDVEGKADLVEEIARIVGYDKLPAEPLPEMARPPGGVLTLRQRRMRDARRTMAARGYSEAVTWSFTARAKAELFGGGDAALSLANPIASELDTMRPSALPNLVEAAARNANKGFDDAALFEVGPNFRGDQPADQWTAVTALVAPHLPKHWGGGAGDPLFQLKADLLALLDELGAPALQVVQGQASTWWHPGRSARLQLGPKLVIAEFGELHPRILKALDAEGPMLAFEIDLDAIPEPKKKGLKTKAALELSPLMPLRRDFAFLVGAETPAGDLIRPILGADKALIAQARIFDVYQGAGVPEGMKSVAVEVLVQPREKTLTEAEIEGLSGRIVAAAEKAVGAKLRG
;
A
#
# COMPACT_ATOMS: atom_id res chain seq x y z
N MET A 1 -14.57 7.71 4.59
CA MET A 1 -15.86 8.47 4.79
C MET A 1 -16.76 7.69 5.72
N LYS A 2 -17.28 8.36 6.77
CA LYS A 2 -18.11 7.67 7.78
C LYS A 2 -19.55 8.22 7.75
N PHE A 3 -20.53 7.36 8.02
CA PHE A 3 -21.91 7.74 8.21
C PHE A 3 -22.66 6.71 9.05
N THR A 4 -23.81 7.11 9.63
CA THR A 4 -24.66 6.23 10.43
C THR A 4 -25.89 5.77 9.65
N LEU A 5 -26.49 4.67 10.08
CA LEU A 5 -27.71 4.13 9.46
C LEU A 5 -28.89 5.12 9.55
N SER A 6 -29.04 5.82 10.69
CA SER A 6 -30.11 6.80 10.85
C SER A 6 -29.95 7.98 9.90
N TRP A 7 -28.69 8.45 9.71
CA TRP A 7 -28.39 9.50 8.76
C TRP A 7 -28.72 9.10 7.32
N LEU A 8 -28.31 7.88 6.91
CA LEU A 8 -28.66 7.33 5.59
C LEU A 8 -30.20 7.31 5.40
N LYS A 9 -30.95 6.89 6.41
CA LYS A 9 -32.41 6.82 6.36
C LYS A 9 -33.11 8.18 6.28
N GLU A 10 -32.43 9.27 6.56
CA GLU A 10 -32.96 10.61 6.25
C GLU A 10 -33.12 10.84 4.74
N HIS A 11 -32.26 10.21 3.94
CA HIS A 11 -32.25 10.33 2.47
C HIS A 11 -32.84 9.13 1.74
N LEU A 12 -32.81 7.94 2.33
CA LEU A 12 -33.26 6.69 1.73
C LEU A 12 -34.41 6.08 2.54
N ASP A 13 -35.56 5.88 1.91
CA ASP A 13 -36.63 5.09 2.50
C ASP A 13 -36.31 3.61 2.30
N THR A 14 -35.87 2.94 3.37
CA THR A 14 -35.37 1.57 3.33
C THR A 14 -35.63 0.83 4.62
N ALA A 15 -35.93 -0.47 4.50
CA ALA A 15 -35.99 -1.44 5.59
C ALA A 15 -34.69 -2.29 5.68
N ALA A 16 -33.70 -2.03 4.84
CA ALA A 16 -32.47 -2.83 4.79
C ALA A 16 -31.68 -2.77 6.12
N THR A 17 -31.08 -3.89 6.46
CA THR A 17 -30.15 -4.02 7.59
C THR A 17 -28.79 -3.42 7.25
N VAL A 18 -27.92 -3.22 8.25
CA VAL A 18 -26.55 -2.75 8.05
C VAL A 18 -25.79 -3.71 7.10
N ASP A 19 -25.89 -5.03 7.31
CA ASP A 19 -25.22 -6.03 6.47
C ASP A 19 -25.66 -5.92 5.01
N GLN A 20 -26.97 -5.80 4.75
CA GLN A 20 -27.50 -5.65 3.40
C GLN A 20 -27.02 -4.36 2.73
N ILE A 21 -26.87 -3.27 3.50
CA ILE A 21 -26.34 -2.00 3.01
C ILE A 21 -24.87 -2.14 2.65
N VAL A 22 -24.06 -2.75 3.53
CA VAL A 22 -22.64 -3.00 3.32
C VAL A 22 -22.39 -3.86 2.09
N ASP A 23 -23.15 -4.95 1.94
CA ASP A 23 -23.09 -5.83 0.77
C ASP A 23 -23.42 -5.04 -0.52
N ALA A 24 -24.49 -4.25 -0.51
CA ALA A 24 -24.89 -3.46 -1.68
C ALA A 24 -23.90 -2.35 -1.99
N MET A 25 -23.31 -1.70 -0.98
CA MET A 25 -22.24 -0.73 -1.17
C MET A 25 -21.05 -1.39 -1.87
N THR A 26 -20.56 -2.50 -1.34
CA THR A 26 -19.43 -3.26 -1.91
C THR A 26 -19.72 -3.67 -3.36
N MET A 27 -20.89 -4.23 -3.62
CA MET A 27 -21.29 -4.63 -4.97
C MET A 27 -21.44 -3.46 -5.94
N ALA A 28 -21.79 -2.27 -5.45
CA ALA A 28 -21.89 -1.04 -6.26
C ALA A 28 -20.55 -0.32 -6.44
N GLY A 29 -19.45 -0.83 -5.87
CA GLY A 29 -18.10 -0.29 -5.99
C GLY A 29 -17.69 0.71 -4.90
N LEU A 30 -18.43 0.77 -3.77
CA LEU A 30 -18.02 1.52 -2.59
C LEU A 30 -17.24 0.57 -1.66
N GLU A 31 -15.95 0.80 -1.50
CA GLU A 31 -15.05 -0.07 -0.72
C GLU A 31 -15.27 0.14 0.78
N VAL A 32 -16.04 -0.78 1.39
CA VAL A 32 -16.31 -0.70 2.83
C VAL A 32 -15.10 -1.22 3.61
N GLU A 33 -14.49 -0.35 4.41
CA GLU A 33 -13.35 -0.65 5.27
C GLU A 33 -13.78 -1.38 6.55
N GLY A 34 -14.94 -1.03 7.08
CA GLY A 34 -15.46 -1.66 8.28
C GLY A 34 -16.78 -1.09 8.79
N VAL A 35 -17.33 -1.78 9.77
CA VAL A 35 -18.49 -1.33 10.53
C VAL A 35 -18.14 -1.30 12.00
N GLU A 36 -18.22 -0.14 12.60
CA GLU A 36 -18.16 0.02 14.04
C GLU A 36 -19.59 0.01 14.61
N ASP A 37 -19.95 -1.05 15.33
CA ASP A 37 -21.26 -1.18 15.96
C ASP A 37 -21.16 -1.17 17.48
N PRO A 38 -21.10 0.02 18.12
CA PRO A 38 -21.12 0.13 19.57
C PRO A 38 -22.46 -0.33 20.18
N ALA A 39 -23.56 -0.28 19.43
CA ALA A 39 -24.84 -0.78 19.89
C ALA A 39 -24.83 -2.29 20.08
N ALA A 40 -24.22 -3.04 19.17
CA ALA A 40 -24.07 -4.49 19.30
C ALA A 40 -23.21 -4.88 20.53
N LYS A 41 -22.15 -4.11 20.82
CA LYS A 41 -21.29 -4.32 22.01
C LYS A 41 -22.08 -4.19 23.31
N LEU A 42 -23.08 -3.30 23.33
CA LEU A 42 -23.92 -3.01 24.50
C LEU A 42 -25.31 -3.67 24.42
N ALA A 43 -25.54 -4.63 23.54
CA ALA A 43 -26.85 -5.25 23.32
C ALA A 43 -27.46 -5.89 24.57
N LYS A 44 -26.63 -6.35 25.52
CA LYS A 44 -27.09 -6.94 26.80
C LYS A 44 -27.35 -5.91 27.90
N PHE A 45 -26.87 -4.69 27.74
CA PHE A 45 -26.95 -3.64 28.74
C PHE A 45 -28.25 -2.88 28.63
N THR A 46 -28.88 -2.57 29.81
CA THR A 46 -30.19 -1.91 29.82
C THR A 46 -30.27 -0.85 30.91
N VAL A 47 -31.17 0.10 30.70
CA VAL A 47 -31.54 1.07 31.71
C VAL A 47 -32.13 0.35 32.91
N ALA A 48 -31.72 0.76 34.11
CA ALA A 48 -32.18 0.25 35.39
C ALA A 48 -32.35 1.38 36.39
N LYS A 49 -33.16 1.18 37.43
CA LYS A 49 -33.39 2.18 38.48
C LYS A 49 -33.04 1.65 39.84
N ILE A 50 -32.21 2.38 40.59
CA ILE A 50 -31.86 2.03 41.97
C ILE A 50 -33.06 2.43 42.83
N VAL A 51 -33.71 1.46 43.45
CA VAL A 51 -34.83 1.68 44.34
C VAL A 51 -34.35 1.99 45.77
N GLU A 52 -33.32 1.25 46.21
CA GLU A 52 -32.75 1.40 47.54
C GLU A 52 -31.23 1.20 47.48
N ALA A 53 -30.47 1.95 48.26
CA ALA A 53 -29.03 1.85 48.33
C ALA A 53 -28.60 1.96 49.82
N VAL A 54 -28.24 0.82 50.41
CA VAL A 54 -27.82 0.76 51.82
C VAL A 54 -26.34 0.50 51.93
N GLN A 55 -25.72 0.87 53.08
CA GLN A 55 -24.33 0.62 53.36
C GLN A 55 -24.05 -0.88 53.37
N HIS A 56 -22.99 -1.30 52.73
CA HIS A 56 -22.57 -2.72 52.74
C HIS A 56 -22.13 -3.16 54.15
N PRO A 57 -22.61 -4.33 54.64
CA PRO A 57 -22.35 -4.75 56.03
C PRO A 57 -20.86 -4.98 56.37
N ASN A 58 -20.04 -5.33 55.37
CA ASN A 58 -18.63 -5.68 55.56
C ASN A 58 -17.65 -4.77 54.76
N ALA A 59 -18.08 -3.58 54.28
CA ALA A 59 -17.21 -2.72 53.49
C ALA A 59 -17.70 -1.26 53.44
N ASP A 60 -16.87 -0.33 53.94
CA ASP A 60 -17.22 1.09 54.11
C ASP A 60 -17.41 1.85 52.76
N LYS A 61 -16.79 1.38 51.71
CA LYS A 61 -16.83 2.01 50.35
C LYS A 61 -17.82 1.36 49.41
N LEU A 62 -18.59 0.35 49.86
CA LEU A 62 -19.54 -0.36 49.02
C LEU A 62 -20.98 -0.12 49.49
N ARG A 63 -21.91 -0.16 48.54
CA ARG A 63 -23.35 -0.13 48.79
C ARG A 63 -24.00 -1.41 48.26
N VAL A 64 -25.01 -1.90 48.98
CA VAL A 64 -25.92 -2.94 48.46
C VAL A 64 -27.13 -2.24 47.91
N CYS A 65 -27.35 -2.35 46.62
CA CYS A 65 -28.42 -1.69 45.90
C CYS A 65 -29.52 -2.68 45.50
N GLN A 66 -30.76 -2.34 45.79
CA GLN A 66 -31.94 -3.00 45.18
C GLN A 66 -32.26 -2.26 43.89
N VAL A 67 -32.20 -2.93 42.79
CA VAL A 67 -32.24 -2.33 41.44
C VAL A 67 -33.37 -2.95 40.63
N ASP A 68 -34.30 -2.13 40.17
CA ASP A 68 -35.27 -2.56 39.19
C ASP A 68 -34.65 -2.65 37.81
N THR A 69 -34.65 -3.85 37.24
CA THR A 69 -34.06 -4.17 35.94
C THR A 69 -35.12 -4.81 35.04
N LYS A 70 -34.77 -5.01 33.74
CA LYS A 70 -35.66 -5.75 32.81
C LYS A 70 -35.97 -7.20 33.27
N ASP A 71 -35.09 -7.78 34.09
CA ASP A 71 -35.20 -9.14 34.60
C ASP A 71 -35.84 -9.21 36.00
N GLY A 72 -36.42 -8.10 36.49
CA GLY A 72 -37.00 -7.94 37.81
C GLY A 72 -36.09 -7.18 38.77
N ARG A 73 -36.43 -7.22 40.08
CA ARG A 73 -35.66 -6.56 41.13
C ARG A 73 -34.48 -7.44 41.55
N LEU A 74 -33.28 -6.91 41.43
CA LEU A 74 -32.03 -7.62 41.73
C LEU A 74 -31.21 -6.88 42.78
N GLU A 75 -30.48 -7.65 43.61
CA GLU A 75 -29.48 -7.14 44.54
C GLU A 75 -28.13 -7.03 43.84
N ILE A 76 -27.53 -5.84 43.83
CA ILE A 76 -26.28 -5.52 43.17
C ILE A 76 -25.37 -4.76 44.11
N VAL A 77 -24.12 -5.18 44.27
CA VAL A 77 -23.10 -4.49 45.05
C VAL A 77 -22.41 -3.44 44.17
N CYS A 78 -22.44 -2.19 44.60
CA CYS A 78 -21.88 -1.06 43.85
C CYS A 78 -20.83 -0.30 44.66
N GLY A 79 -19.69 -0.01 44.10
CA GLY A 79 -18.60 0.77 44.68
C GLY A 79 -18.58 2.24 44.25
N ALA A 80 -19.51 2.67 43.44
CA ALA A 80 -19.55 4.03 42.91
C ALA A 80 -20.01 5.03 44.01
N PRO A 81 -19.38 6.19 44.15
CA PRO A 81 -19.73 7.17 45.19
C PRO A 81 -21.11 7.79 44.98
N ASN A 82 -21.59 7.84 43.74
CA ASN A 82 -22.87 8.44 43.39
C ASN A 82 -24.04 7.44 43.46
N ALA A 83 -23.82 6.17 43.82
CA ALA A 83 -24.92 5.19 43.93
C ALA A 83 -25.90 5.61 45.04
N ARG A 84 -27.15 5.89 44.68
CA ARG A 84 -28.23 6.37 45.59
C ARG A 84 -29.59 5.90 45.13
N ALA A 85 -30.55 5.84 46.06
CA ALA A 85 -31.92 5.56 45.72
C ALA A 85 -32.48 6.65 44.79
N GLY A 86 -33.33 6.24 43.82
CA GLY A 86 -33.94 7.08 42.81
C GLY A 86 -33.08 7.23 41.52
N LEU A 87 -31.81 6.87 41.53
CA LEU A 87 -30.92 7.05 40.37
C LEU A 87 -31.28 6.07 39.25
N THR A 88 -31.46 6.61 38.04
CA THR A 88 -31.58 5.87 36.77
C THR A 88 -30.19 5.71 36.17
N THR A 89 -29.79 4.49 35.84
CA THR A 89 -28.43 4.14 35.40
C THR A 89 -28.45 2.96 34.42
N ILE A 90 -27.26 2.47 34.01
CA ILE A 90 -27.10 1.30 33.16
C ILE A 90 -26.72 0.06 33.97
N TYR A 91 -27.45 -1.01 33.71
CA TYR A 91 -27.26 -2.33 34.30
C TYR A 91 -26.65 -3.29 33.28
N ALA A 92 -25.59 -3.99 33.69
CA ALA A 92 -24.98 -5.10 32.99
C ALA A 92 -25.37 -6.41 33.67
N PRO A 93 -26.07 -7.33 32.97
CA PRO A 93 -26.49 -8.62 33.52
C PRO A 93 -25.32 -9.59 33.65
N ILE A 94 -25.49 -10.65 34.45
CA ILE A 94 -24.58 -11.78 34.49
C ILE A 94 -24.41 -12.38 33.08
N GLY A 95 -23.18 -12.69 32.68
CA GLY A 95 -22.82 -13.15 31.35
C GLY A 95 -22.63 -12.03 30.29
N ALA A 96 -22.73 -10.76 30.70
CA ALA A 96 -22.35 -9.65 29.84
C ALA A 96 -20.82 -9.44 29.86
N TYR A 97 -20.24 -9.21 28.68
CA TYR A 97 -18.87 -8.74 28.54
C TYR A 97 -18.84 -7.23 28.69
N VAL A 98 -18.04 -6.70 29.61
CA VAL A 98 -17.92 -5.27 29.90
C VAL A 98 -16.73 -4.69 29.09
N PRO A 99 -16.99 -3.88 28.04
CA PRO A 99 -15.93 -3.49 27.08
C PRO A 99 -14.76 -2.75 27.72
N GLY A 100 -15.04 -1.78 28.61
CA GLY A 100 -14.00 -0.93 29.19
C GLY A 100 -13.14 -1.61 30.25
N SER A 101 -13.59 -2.72 30.83
CA SER A 101 -12.83 -3.49 31.82
C SER A 101 -12.30 -4.84 31.29
N GLY A 102 -12.79 -5.29 30.12
CA GLY A 102 -12.38 -6.56 29.48
C GLY A 102 -12.83 -7.81 30.23
N ILE A 103 -13.82 -7.72 31.11
CA ILE A 103 -14.29 -8.84 31.94
C ILE A 103 -15.68 -9.32 31.50
N THR A 104 -15.94 -10.63 31.67
CA THR A 104 -17.28 -11.18 31.58
C THR A 104 -17.84 -11.32 32.99
N LEU A 105 -19.05 -10.82 33.21
CA LEU A 105 -19.66 -10.79 34.55
C LEU A 105 -20.14 -12.17 35.00
N GLU A 106 -19.80 -12.51 36.22
CA GLU A 106 -20.23 -13.73 36.88
C GLU A 106 -20.91 -13.41 38.22
N ALA A 107 -21.92 -14.19 38.59
CA ALA A 107 -22.50 -14.06 39.93
C ALA A 107 -21.49 -14.51 40.97
N ARG A 108 -20.99 -13.58 41.77
CA ARG A 108 -19.99 -13.87 42.80
C ARG A 108 -20.25 -13.07 44.08
N PRO A 109 -19.89 -13.61 45.28
CA PRO A 109 -19.98 -12.85 46.49
C PRO A 109 -18.92 -11.75 46.52
N VAL A 110 -19.34 -10.53 46.72
CA VAL A 110 -18.51 -9.36 47.00
C VAL A 110 -18.55 -9.07 48.49
N ARG A 111 -17.46 -9.40 49.21
CA ARG A 111 -17.37 -9.32 50.68
C ARG A 111 -18.54 -9.98 51.45
N GLY A 112 -19.06 -11.10 50.89
CA GLY A 112 -20.13 -11.88 51.50
C GLY A 112 -21.54 -11.60 51.02
N VAL A 113 -21.79 -10.60 50.16
CA VAL A 113 -23.06 -10.30 49.52
C VAL A 113 -22.94 -10.67 48.01
N VAL A 114 -23.89 -11.46 47.50
CA VAL A 114 -23.89 -11.86 46.07
C VAL A 114 -24.35 -10.69 45.22
N SER A 115 -23.52 -10.29 44.25
CA SER A 115 -23.90 -9.30 43.27
C SER A 115 -24.46 -9.98 42.02
N ASN A 116 -25.69 -9.65 41.63
CA ASN A 116 -26.38 -10.24 40.46
C ASN A 116 -26.24 -9.37 39.21
N GLY A 117 -25.07 -8.79 39.01
CA GLY A 117 -24.71 -7.94 37.85
C GLY A 117 -23.89 -6.74 38.30
N MET A 118 -23.80 -5.76 37.44
CA MET A 118 -23.00 -4.56 37.66
C MET A 118 -23.76 -3.30 37.20
N LEU A 119 -23.63 -2.21 37.97
CA LEU A 119 -23.99 -0.87 37.52
C LEU A 119 -22.74 -0.20 36.94
N CYS A 120 -22.84 0.37 35.74
CA CYS A 120 -21.70 0.73 34.93
C CYS A 120 -21.38 2.23 34.92
N SER A 121 -20.10 2.56 34.95
CA SER A 121 -19.59 3.88 34.57
C SER A 121 -19.52 4.04 33.03
N ALA A 122 -19.39 5.27 32.56
CA ALA A 122 -19.22 5.55 31.13
C ALA A 122 -17.97 4.87 30.53
N LYS A 123 -16.90 4.80 31.30
CA LYS A 123 -15.65 4.11 30.90
C LYS A 123 -15.84 2.59 30.78
N GLU A 124 -16.54 1.96 31.72
CA GLU A 124 -16.83 0.53 31.67
C GLU A 124 -17.69 0.16 30.44
N LEU A 125 -18.60 1.05 30.04
CA LEU A 125 -19.39 0.90 28.81
C LEU A 125 -18.58 1.20 27.53
N GLY A 126 -17.41 1.85 27.65
CA GLY A 126 -16.60 2.28 26.51
C GLY A 126 -17.24 3.45 25.73
N VAL A 127 -18.10 4.25 26.38
CA VAL A 127 -18.76 5.40 25.75
C VAL A 127 -18.09 6.74 26.09
N ALA A 128 -17.30 6.81 27.15
CA ALA A 128 -16.47 7.96 27.53
C ALA A 128 -15.31 7.53 28.42
N GLU A 129 -14.33 8.40 28.63
CA GLU A 129 -13.18 8.15 29.52
C GLU A 129 -13.47 8.33 31.03
N GLU A 130 -14.62 8.88 31.37
CA GLU A 130 -15.00 9.19 32.76
C GLU A 130 -15.32 7.92 33.55
N SER A 131 -14.82 7.86 34.78
CA SER A 131 -14.98 6.72 35.69
C SER A 131 -15.28 7.09 37.14
N ASP A 132 -15.63 8.35 37.41
CA ASP A 132 -15.81 8.87 38.79
C ASP A 132 -17.09 8.38 39.47
N GLY A 133 -17.94 7.65 38.74
CA GLY A 133 -19.17 7.06 39.24
C GLY A 133 -19.88 6.23 38.16
N ILE A 134 -21.04 5.67 38.54
CA ILE A 134 -21.93 5.05 37.55
C ILE A 134 -22.67 6.14 36.78
N VAL A 135 -23.06 5.81 35.52
CA VAL A 135 -23.79 6.70 34.63
C VAL A 135 -25.08 7.19 35.29
N GLU A 136 -25.34 8.48 35.20
CA GLU A 136 -26.62 9.09 35.61
C GLU A 136 -27.45 9.41 34.36
N LEU A 137 -28.63 8.82 34.26
CA LEU A 137 -29.54 9.00 33.12
C LEU A 137 -30.77 9.77 33.51
N PRO A 138 -31.46 10.45 32.58
CA PRO A 138 -32.72 11.09 32.85
C PRO A 138 -33.79 10.14 33.39
N ASP A 139 -34.55 10.57 34.38
CA ASP A 139 -35.62 9.76 34.97
C ASP A 139 -36.79 9.45 34.02
N SER A 140 -36.85 10.11 32.86
CA SER A 140 -37.81 9.84 31.80
C SER A 140 -37.57 8.54 31.03
N LEU A 141 -36.38 7.97 31.14
CA LEU A 141 -36.05 6.71 30.47
C LEU A 141 -36.66 5.53 31.25
N ALA A 142 -37.38 4.68 30.50
CA ALA A 142 -38.03 3.51 31.10
C ALA A 142 -37.00 2.43 31.42
N VAL A 143 -37.20 1.73 32.54
CA VAL A 143 -36.41 0.53 32.88
C VAL A 143 -36.57 -0.52 31.79
N GLY A 144 -35.44 -1.11 31.36
CA GLY A 144 -35.39 -2.12 30.29
C GLY A 144 -35.08 -1.58 28.89
N VAL A 145 -35.12 -0.25 28.70
CA VAL A 145 -34.61 0.38 27.45
C VAL A 145 -33.16 -0.03 27.27
N SER A 146 -32.74 -0.32 26.03
CA SER A 146 -31.37 -0.73 25.73
C SER A 146 -30.39 0.42 26.02
N ALA A 147 -29.16 0.09 26.47
CA ALA A 147 -28.13 1.11 26.65
C ALA A 147 -27.81 1.81 25.33
N ALA A 148 -27.85 1.09 24.21
CA ALA A 148 -27.65 1.68 22.89
C ALA A 148 -28.69 2.78 22.57
N GLU A 149 -29.95 2.53 22.86
CA GLU A 149 -31.02 3.51 22.67
C GLU A 149 -30.89 4.69 23.66
N ALA A 150 -30.56 4.42 24.93
CA ALA A 150 -30.36 5.45 25.94
C ALA A 150 -29.24 6.44 25.59
N PHE A 151 -28.17 5.95 24.96
CA PHE A 151 -27.04 6.78 24.50
C PHE A 151 -27.18 7.23 23.05
N GLY A 152 -28.18 6.75 22.30
CA GLY A 152 -28.32 7.03 20.88
C GLY A 152 -27.19 6.45 20.04
N LEU A 153 -26.65 5.29 20.45
CA LEU A 153 -25.59 4.60 19.72
C LEU A 153 -26.16 3.83 18.54
N GLU A 154 -25.45 3.88 17.44
CA GLU A 154 -25.82 3.16 16.22
C GLU A 154 -24.57 2.72 15.45
N ALA A 155 -24.77 1.83 14.49
CA ALA A 155 -23.68 1.38 13.63
C ALA A 155 -23.16 2.52 12.75
N VAL A 156 -21.85 2.65 12.67
CA VAL A 156 -21.12 3.56 11.80
C VAL A 156 -20.44 2.75 10.72
N ILE A 157 -20.78 3.05 9.48
CA ILE A 157 -20.14 2.44 8.29
C ILE A 157 -19.02 3.34 7.85
N ASP A 158 -17.80 2.77 7.72
CA ASP A 158 -16.62 3.44 7.19
C ASP A 158 -16.26 2.85 5.83
N PHE A 159 -16.01 3.71 4.84
CA PHE A 159 -15.64 3.28 3.50
C PHE A 159 -14.70 4.25 2.82
N GLU A 160 -13.89 3.76 1.88
CA GLU A 160 -13.01 4.56 1.06
C GLU A 160 -13.72 5.08 -0.19
N VAL A 161 -13.38 6.31 -0.58
CA VAL A 161 -13.99 6.98 -1.72
C VAL A 161 -12.96 7.18 -2.82
N THR A 162 -13.22 6.60 -3.98
CA THR A 162 -12.37 6.76 -5.17
C THR A 162 -12.31 8.22 -5.64
N PRO A 163 -11.19 8.68 -6.20
CA PRO A 163 -11.02 10.09 -6.59
C PRO A 163 -12.06 10.63 -7.59
N ASN A 164 -12.65 9.77 -8.42
CA ASN A 164 -13.65 10.13 -9.42
C ASN A 164 -15.08 10.24 -8.87
N ARG A 165 -15.33 9.84 -7.61
CA ARG A 165 -16.68 9.81 -7.02
C ARG A 165 -16.82 10.79 -5.84
N PRO A 166 -16.64 12.11 -6.08
CA PRO A 166 -16.82 13.12 -5.03
C PRO A 166 -18.25 13.16 -4.45
N ASP A 167 -19.25 12.73 -5.20
CA ASP A 167 -20.65 12.64 -4.75
C ASP A 167 -20.83 11.64 -3.59
N TRP A 168 -19.98 10.60 -3.48
CA TRP A 168 -19.98 9.68 -2.35
C TRP A 168 -19.37 10.26 -1.06
N LEU A 169 -18.75 11.44 -1.13
CA LEU A 169 -18.34 12.19 0.06
C LEU A 169 -19.48 12.87 0.79
N GLY A 170 -20.72 12.58 0.37
CA GLY A 170 -21.96 13.01 1.01
C GLY A 170 -22.96 11.86 1.15
N VAL A 171 -23.62 11.78 2.33
CA VAL A 171 -24.57 10.69 2.64
C VAL A 171 -25.70 10.61 1.60
N ARG A 172 -26.15 11.74 1.06
CA ARG A 172 -27.17 11.76 0.01
C ARG A 172 -26.70 11.11 -1.28
N GLY A 173 -25.43 11.24 -1.65
CA GLY A 173 -24.84 10.55 -2.81
C GLY A 173 -24.85 9.04 -2.65
N ILE A 174 -24.49 8.55 -1.46
CA ILE A 174 -24.55 7.12 -1.10
C ILE A 174 -25.99 6.61 -1.18
N ALA A 175 -26.94 7.34 -0.62
CA ALA A 175 -28.37 7.00 -0.65
C ALA A 175 -28.91 6.88 -2.09
N ARG A 176 -28.43 7.71 -3.03
CA ARG A 176 -28.79 7.65 -4.45
C ARG A 176 -28.33 6.36 -5.10
N ASP A 177 -27.09 5.95 -4.86
CA ASP A 177 -26.52 4.72 -5.40
C ASP A 177 -27.20 3.48 -4.82
N LEU A 178 -27.49 3.46 -3.53
CA LEU A 178 -28.24 2.37 -2.89
C LEU A 178 -29.68 2.28 -3.41
N ALA A 179 -30.34 3.43 -3.72
CA ALA A 179 -31.63 3.43 -4.37
C ALA A 179 -31.55 2.83 -5.79
N ALA A 180 -30.52 3.15 -6.56
CA ALA A 180 -30.28 2.56 -7.89
C ALA A 180 -30.01 1.05 -7.82
N ALA A 181 -29.32 0.61 -6.77
CA ALA A 181 -29.09 -0.80 -6.45
C ALA A 181 -30.36 -1.54 -5.97
N GLY A 182 -31.45 -0.82 -5.68
CA GLY A 182 -32.75 -1.39 -5.33
C GLY A 182 -32.97 -1.59 -3.83
N LEU A 183 -32.17 -0.96 -2.95
CA LEU A 183 -32.31 -1.06 -1.51
C LEU A 183 -33.35 -0.09 -0.89
N GLY A 184 -34.03 0.67 -1.70
CA GLY A 184 -35.06 1.61 -1.21
C GLY A 184 -35.38 2.69 -2.22
N VAL A 185 -36.03 3.74 -1.75
CA VAL A 185 -36.43 4.87 -2.59
C VAL A 185 -35.72 6.12 -2.06
N LEU A 186 -35.01 6.82 -2.96
CA LEU A 186 -34.37 8.10 -2.62
C LEU A 186 -35.46 9.14 -2.32
N LYS A 187 -35.40 9.73 -1.13
CA LYS A 187 -36.33 10.77 -0.72
C LYS A 187 -36.10 12.06 -1.50
N PRO A 188 -37.15 12.81 -1.84
CA PRO A 188 -37.01 14.10 -2.51
C PRO A 188 -36.11 15.05 -1.72
N ASP A 189 -35.37 15.90 -2.44
CA ASP A 189 -34.66 16.99 -1.79
C ASP A 189 -35.67 18.07 -1.33
N ALA A 190 -35.71 18.28 -0.01
CA ALA A 190 -36.62 19.23 0.60
C ALA A 190 -36.04 20.65 0.73
N THR A 191 -34.83 20.89 0.19
CA THR A 191 -34.22 22.23 0.26
C THR A 191 -35.03 23.24 -0.52
N LYS A 192 -35.53 24.25 0.17
CA LYS A 192 -36.30 25.35 -0.44
C LYS A 192 -35.52 26.65 -0.30
N PRO A 193 -35.62 27.56 -1.27
CA PRO A 193 -35.03 28.88 -1.16
C PRO A 193 -35.58 29.63 0.08
N VAL A 194 -34.71 30.33 0.79
CA VAL A 194 -35.04 31.18 1.91
C VAL A 194 -35.05 32.64 1.44
N ALA A 195 -36.20 33.29 1.53
CA ALA A 195 -36.35 34.69 1.10
C ALA A 195 -35.45 35.62 1.94
N GLY A 196 -34.68 36.49 1.29
CA GLY A 196 -33.94 37.56 1.96
C GLY A 196 -34.83 38.66 2.44
N ALA A 197 -34.60 39.15 3.64
CA ALA A 197 -35.33 40.27 4.23
C ALA A 197 -34.70 41.62 3.90
N PHE A 198 -33.45 41.64 3.45
CA PHE A 198 -32.71 42.86 3.11
C PHE A 198 -31.64 42.58 2.05
N PRO A 199 -31.17 43.60 1.28
CA PRO A 199 -30.05 43.43 0.35
C PRO A 199 -28.77 43.04 1.10
N CYS A 200 -27.94 42.09 0.51
CA CYS A 200 -26.67 41.74 1.11
C CYS A 200 -25.68 42.93 1.05
N PRO A 201 -25.17 43.43 2.18
CA PRO A 201 -24.26 44.57 2.22
C PRO A 201 -22.81 44.20 1.83
N ILE A 202 -22.48 42.92 1.76
CA ILE A 202 -21.14 42.44 1.43
C ILE A 202 -21.05 42.20 -0.09
N GLU A 203 -20.11 42.88 -0.72
CA GLU A 203 -19.74 42.64 -2.13
C GLU A 203 -18.82 41.42 -2.24
N ILE A 204 -19.06 40.59 -3.24
CA ILE A 204 -18.20 39.42 -3.53
C ILE A 204 -17.46 39.69 -4.83
N LYS A 205 -16.12 39.49 -4.84
CA LYS A 205 -15.29 39.49 -6.03
C LYS A 205 -14.61 38.15 -6.21
N VAL A 206 -14.45 37.70 -7.44
CA VAL A 206 -13.83 36.42 -7.74
C VAL A 206 -12.80 36.55 -8.86
N ASP A 207 -11.67 35.85 -8.70
CA ASP A 207 -10.78 35.49 -9.79
C ASP A 207 -11.24 34.15 -10.36
N GLY A 208 -11.79 34.17 -11.56
CA GLY A 208 -12.36 32.98 -12.19
C GLY A 208 -11.34 31.86 -12.47
N SER A 209 -10.03 32.13 -12.41
CA SER A 209 -8.99 31.11 -12.54
C SER A 209 -8.78 30.28 -11.26
N ALA A 210 -9.19 30.82 -10.11
CA ALA A 210 -9.02 30.21 -8.79
C ALA A 210 -10.38 29.81 -8.17
N CYS A 211 -11.37 30.68 -8.29
CA CYS A 211 -12.72 30.51 -7.76
C CYS A 211 -13.74 30.99 -8.81
N PRO A 212 -14.15 30.12 -9.75
CA PRO A 212 -15.11 30.47 -10.80
C PRO A 212 -16.47 30.97 -10.29
N VAL A 213 -16.96 30.46 -9.18
CA VAL A 213 -18.22 30.89 -8.59
C VAL A 213 -18.18 30.93 -7.08
N PHE A 214 -18.72 32.01 -6.51
CA PHE A 214 -18.85 32.22 -5.08
C PHE A 214 -20.25 32.73 -4.78
N ALA A 215 -21.00 31.98 -3.98
CA ALA A 215 -22.29 32.39 -3.43
C ALA A 215 -22.14 32.71 -1.95
N GLY A 216 -22.76 33.76 -1.49
CA GLY A 216 -22.75 34.13 -0.07
C GLY A 216 -23.96 34.92 0.36
N ARG A 217 -24.20 34.96 1.64
CA ARG A 217 -25.22 35.80 2.26
C ARG A 217 -24.88 36.12 3.72
N LEU A 218 -25.42 37.23 4.17
CA LEU A 218 -25.30 37.68 5.55
C LEU A 218 -26.53 37.24 6.34
N ILE A 219 -26.34 36.73 7.56
CA ILE A 219 -27.40 36.48 8.54
C ILE A 219 -27.04 37.32 9.77
N ARG A 220 -27.91 38.26 10.15
CA ARG A 220 -27.72 39.16 11.29
C ARG A 220 -28.59 38.74 12.48
N GLY A 221 -28.08 39.05 13.70
CA GLY A 221 -28.82 38.81 14.93
C GLY A 221 -28.87 37.33 15.33
N VAL A 222 -27.89 36.52 14.91
CA VAL A 222 -27.81 35.13 15.34
C VAL A 222 -27.43 35.04 16.82
N LYS A 223 -27.90 33.99 17.47
CA LYS A 223 -27.47 33.60 18.82
C LYS A 223 -26.69 32.32 18.70
N ASN A 224 -25.36 32.42 18.54
CA ASN A 224 -24.50 31.28 18.45
C ASN A 224 -24.31 30.64 19.84
N GLY A 225 -24.01 29.34 19.85
CA GLY A 225 -23.79 28.55 21.05
C GLY A 225 -23.57 27.08 20.71
N PRO A 226 -23.62 26.15 21.66
CA PRO A 226 -23.56 24.72 21.37
C PRO A 226 -24.69 24.32 20.40
N SER A 227 -24.37 23.50 19.43
CA SER A 227 -25.35 22.90 18.52
C SER A 227 -26.31 21.96 19.29
N PRO A 228 -27.50 21.66 18.73
CA PRO A 228 -28.41 20.69 19.34
C PRO A 228 -27.75 19.31 19.51
N GLU A 229 -28.16 18.61 20.56
CA GLU A 229 -27.57 17.33 20.94
C GLU A 229 -27.57 16.27 19.81
N TRP A 230 -28.64 16.25 18.97
CA TRP A 230 -28.70 15.33 17.82
C TRP A 230 -27.60 15.59 16.82
N LEU A 231 -27.23 16.88 16.59
CA LEU A 231 -26.16 17.25 15.67
C LEU A 231 -24.81 16.95 16.27
N GLN A 232 -24.60 17.25 17.55
CA GLN A 232 -23.35 16.90 18.24
C GLN A 232 -23.08 15.39 18.18
N ARG A 233 -24.09 14.57 18.52
CA ARG A 233 -23.98 13.10 18.44
C ARG A 233 -23.63 12.62 17.04
N ARG A 234 -24.28 13.18 16.03
CA ARG A 234 -24.02 12.85 14.62
C ARG A 234 -22.57 13.16 14.20
N LEU A 235 -22.08 14.34 14.56
CA LEU A 235 -20.69 14.72 14.25
C LEU A 235 -19.68 13.83 14.99
N VAL A 236 -19.92 13.56 16.26
CA VAL A 236 -19.06 12.67 17.06
C VAL A 236 -19.02 11.25 16.47
N SER A 237 -20.17 10.72 16.00
CA SER A 237 -20.21 9.37 15.44
C SER A 237 -19.35 9.21 14.19
N VAL A 238 -19.09 10.27 13.44
CA VAL A 238 -18.21 10.28 12.25
C VAL A 238 -16.78 10.78 12.56
N GLY A 239 -16.47 11.00 13.84
CA GLY A 239 -15.14 11.41 14.30
C GLY A 239 -14.87 12.91 14.30
N LEU A 240 -15.93 13.75 14.13
CA LEU A 240 -15.81 15.20 14.19
C LEU A 240 -16.09 15.70 15.61
N ARG A 241 -15.33 16.72 16.02
CA ARG A 241 -15.55 17.41 17.29
C ARG A 241 -16.56 18.55 17.09
N PRO A 242 -17.69 18.57 17.82
CA PRO A 242 -18.58 19.72 17.85
C PRO A 242 -17.85 20.98 18.36
N ILE A 243 -18.11 22.12 17.74
CA ILE A 243 -17.48 23.42 18.09
C ILE A 243 -18.53 24.40 18.55
N ASN A 244 -19.40 24.84 17.64
CA ASN A 244 -20.56 25.67 17.88
C ASN A 244 -21.55 25.50 16.73
N ALA A 245 -22.81 25.93 16.89
CA ALA A 245 -23.88 25.69 15.94
C ALA A 245 -23.56 26.16 14.51
N LEU A 246 -22.90 27.32 14.32
CA LEU A 246 -22.54 27.84 13.01
C LEU A 246 -21.55 26.95 12.29
N VAL A 247 -20.47 26.54 12.98
CA VAL A 247 -19.44 25.67 12.42
C VAL A 247 -19.97 24.24 12.23
N ASP A 248 -20.75 23.74 13.17
CA ASP A 248 -21.30 22.38 13.12
C ASP A 248 -22.30 22.21 11.97
N VAL A 249 -23.05 23.26 11.58
CA VAL A 249 -23.90 23.28 10.37
C VAL A 249 -23.04 23.14 9.10
N THR A 250 -21.91 23.84 9.02
CA THR A 250 -21.04 23.72 7.83
C THR A 250 -20.43 22.30 7.72
N ASN A 251 -20.03 21.71 8.85
CA ASN A 251 -19.55 20.34 8.92
C ASN A 251 -20.64 19.33 8.54
N LEU A 252 -21.87 19.50 9.07
CA LEU A 252 -23.01 18.65 8.71
C LEU A 252 -23.23 18.63 7.20
N ILE A 253 -23.28 19.80 6.54
CA ILE A 253 -23.57 19.91 5.10
C ILE A 253 -22.40 19.33 4.28
N SER A 254 -21.18 19.49 4.73
CA SER A 254 -20.01 18.87 4.08
C SER A 254 -20.16 17.35 4.02
N TYR A 255 -20.60 16.70 5.09
CA TYR A 255 -20.83 15.26 5.15
C TYR A 255 -22.17 14.80 4.57
N ASP A 256 -23.21 15.63 4.67
CA ASP A 256 -24.54 15.30 4.14
C ASP A 256 -24.60 15.40 2.62
N ARG A 257 -24.01 16.46 2.05
CA ARG A 257 -24.15 16.86 0.64
C ARG A 257 -22.84 16.90 -0.16
N ALA A 258 -21.72 16.51 0.43
CA ALA A 258 -20.39 16.70 -0.16
C ALA A 258 -20.11 18.18 -0.52
N ARG A 259 -20.70 19.14 0.23
CA ARG A 259 -20.61 20.57 -0.05
C ARG A 259 -19.96 21.29 1.13
N PRO A 260 -18.64 21.54 1.13
CA PRO A 260 -17.99 22.36 2.14
C PRO A 260 -18.46 23.81 2.07
N LEU A 261 -18.63 24.40 3.23
CA LEU A 261 -19.04 25.79 3.46
C LEU A 261 -18.11 26.42 4.48
N HIS A 262 -18.06 27.76 4.50
CA HIS A 262 -17.38 28.50 5.56
C HIS A 262 -18.24 29.60 6.13
N VAL A 263 -17.95 30.02 7.36
CA VAL A 263 -18.68 31.09 8.08
C VAL A 263 -17.69 32.08 8.66
N TYR A 264 -17.96 33.35 8.43
CA TYR A 264 -17.14 34.47 8.91
C TYR A 264 -17.91 35.28 9.91
N ASP A 265 -17.27 35.65 11.02
CA ASP A 265 -17.80 36.68 11.94
C ASP A 265 -17.69 38.07 11.28
N VAL A 266 -18.81 38.65 10.96
CA VAL A 266 -18.85 39.94 10.22
C VAL A 266 -18.18 41.07 11.00
N ALA A 267 -18.22 41.03 12.34
CA ALA A 267 -17.56 42.04 13.15
C ALA A 267 -16.03 42.02 13.06
N LYS A 268 -15.47 40.89 12.59
CA LYS A 268 -14.03 40.69 12.40
C LYS A 268 -13.56 40.95 10.97
N LEU A 269 -14.48 41.13 10.02
CA LEU A 269 -14.14 41.46 8.63
C LEU A 269 -13.74 42.94 8.52
N THR A 270 -12.73 43.21 7.71
CA THR A 270 -12.27 44.55 7.38
C THR A 270 -12.89 45.03 6.07
N GLY A 271 -13.83 45.97 6.19
CA GLY A 271 -14.54 46.50 5.02
C GLY A 271 -15.81 45.70 4.68
N THR A 272 -16.31 45.89 3.44
CA THR A 272 -17.58 45.29 2.95
C THR A 272 -17.34 44.44 1.68
N VAL A 273 -16.10 44.09 1.39
CA VAL A 273 -15.74 43.29 0.21
C VAL A 273 -15.03 42.01 0.66
N ILE A 274 -15.53 40.89 0.18
CA ILE A 274 -14.82 39.60 0.25
C ILE A 274 -14.38 39.24 -1.18
N GLU A 275 -13.10 38.94 -1.33
CA GLU A 275 -12.51 38.63 -2.62
C GLU A 275 -11.85 37.23 -2.60
N ALA A 276 -12.28 36.34 -3.50
CA ALA A 276 -11.56 35.13 -3.81
C ALA A 276 -10.57 35.40 -4.95
N ARG A 277 -9.28 35.37 -4.66
CA ARG A 277 -8.17 35.71 -5.57
C ARG A 277 -6.96 34.82 -5.39
N LEU A 278 -5.97 35.02 -6.21
CA LEU A 278 -4.64 34.42 -6.00
C LEU A 278 -3.89 35.14 -4.89
N GLY A 279 -3.10 34.39 -4.13
CA GLY A 279 -2.22 34.93 -3.10
C GLY A 279 -1.15 35.84 -3.68
N ARG A 280 -0.56 36.67 -2.83
CA ARG A 280 0.55 37.59 -3.17
C ARG A 280 1.79 37.23 -2.37
N GLU A 281 2.96 37.44 -2.95
CA GLU A 281 4.21 37.25 -2.23
C GLU A 281 4.29 38.17 -1.00
N GLY A 282 4.71 37.60 0.13
CA GLY A 282 4.76 38.30 1.41
C GLY A 282 3.44 38.36 2.19
N GLU A 283 2.35 37.81 1.66
CA GLU A 283 1.13 37.58 2.43
C GLU A 283 1.26 36.28 3.24
N SER A 284 0.71 36.24 4.44
CA SER A 284 0.60 35.05 5.25
C SER A 284 -0.78 34.95 5.91
N VAL A 285 -1.20 33.74 6.21
CA VAL A 285 -2.46 33.44 6.91
C VAL A 285 -2.16 32.56 8.11
N GLU A 286 -2.60 33.01 9.30
CA GLU A 286 -2.72 32.15 10.46
C GLU A 286 -4.03 31.34 10.33
N ALA A 287 -3.89 30.03 10.07
CA ALA A 287 -5.03 29.16 9.79
C ALA A 287 -5.64 28.60 11.09
N LEU A 288 -6.84 28.00 10.97
CA LEU A 288 -7.58 27.41 12.10
C LEU A 288 -6.85 26.25 12.82
N ASP A 289 -5.75 25.73 12.28
CA ASP A 289 -4.86 24.78 12.96
C ASP A 289 -3.77 25.45 13.81
N GLY A 290 -3.79 26.78 13.92
CA GLY A 290 -2.84 27.58 14.68
C GLY A 290 -1.46 27.74 14.03
N LYS A 291 -1.31 27.37 12.75
CA LYS A 291 -0.06 27.55 12.00
C LYS A 291 -0.18 28.71 11.02
N THR A 292 0.97 29.34 10.76
CA THR A 292 1.08 30.40 9.75
C THR A 292 1.59 29.82 8.44
N TYR A 293 0.91 30.13 7.35
CA TYR A 293 1.24 29.70 6.00
C TYR A 293 1.54 30.89 5.11
N GLU A 294 2.65 30.84 4.38
CA GLU A 294 3.02 31.84 3.38
C GLU A 294 2.20 31.63 2.11
N MET A 295 1.66 32.73 1.58
CA MET A 295 0.85 32.70 0.36
C MET A 295 1.73 32.88 -0.87
N THR A 296 1.37 32.18 -1.94
CA THR A 296 2.01 32.31 -3.25
C THR A 296 0.96 32.57 -4.33
N PRO A 297 1.34 33.06 -5.53
CA PRO A 297 0.40 33.24 -6.64
C PRO A 297 -0.29 31.95 -7.15
N GLU A 298 0.12 30.78 -6.66
CA GLU A 298 -0.48 29.51 -7.01
C GLU A 298 -1.61 29.12 -6.04
N ILE A 299 -1.67 29.71 -4.88
CA ILE A 299 -2.67 29.45 -3.83
C ILE A 299 -3.89 30.37 -4.02
N CYS A 300 -5.09 29.81 -4.01
CA CYS A 300 -6.31 30.58 -3.89
C CYS A 300 -6.48 31.04 -2.44
N VAL A 301 -6.69 32.33 -2.23
CA VAL A 301 -6.99 32.91 -0.92
C VAL A 301 -8.36 33.57 -0.93
N ILE A 302 -9.01 33.57 0.24
CA ILE A 302 -10.11 34.48 0.52
C ILE A 302 -9.51 35.68 1.23
N ALA A 303 -9.83 36.87 0.78
CA ALA A 303 -9.29 38.13 1.28
C ALA A 303 -10.38 39.13 1.58
N ASP A 304 -10.10 40.04 2.50
CA ASP A 304 -10.90 41.24 2.80
C ASP A 304 -10.02 42.49 2.71
N GLY A 305 -10.43 43.61 3.28
CA GLY A 305 -9.68 44.87 3.31
C GLY A 305 -8.33 44.78 4.10
N SER A 306 -8.13 43.77 4.92
CA SER A 306 -6.88 43.54 5.67
C SER A 306 -5.86 42.68 4.92
N GLY A 307 -6.27 41.96 3.90
CA GLY A 307 -5.44 41.00 3.16
C GLY A 307 -6.04 39.62 3.13
N ALA A 308 -5.22 38.58 2.99
CA ALA A 308 -5.67 37.19 2.98
C ALA A 308 -6.16 36.76 4.38
N ILE A 309 -7.38 36.22 4.45
CA ILE A 309 -8.06 35.77 5.68
C ILE A 309 -8.36 34.27 5.69
N GLY A 310 -7.96 33.53 4.64
CA GLY A 310 -8.11 32.08 4.56
C GLY A 310 -7.57 31.52 3.26
N LEU A 311 -7.32 30.21 3.26
CA LEU A 311 -6.92 29.45 2.08
C LEU A 311 -8.18 28.89 1.40
N GLY A 312 -8.54 29.41 0.25
CA GLY A 312 -9.76 29.09 -0.48
C GLY A 312 -9.88 27.59 -0.79
N GLY A 313 -10.96 26.97 -0.32
CA GLY A 313 -11.21 25.53 -0.47
C GLY A 313 -10.36 24.60 0.36
N VAL A 314 -9.51 25.13 1.23
CA VAL A 314 -8.58 24.34 2.05
C VAL A 314 -8.82 24.54 3.55
N MET A 315 -8.65 25.75 4.06
CA MET A 315 -8.79 26.05 5.49
C MET A 315 -9.04 27.53 5.73
N GLY A 316 -9.98 27.86 6.61
CA GLY A 316 -10.21 29.22 7.06
C GLY A 316 -9.10 29.79 7.92
N GLY A 317 -9.03 31.10 8.06
CA GLY A 317 -8.10 31.77 8.96
C GLY A 317 -8.73 31.99 10.35
N GLU A 318 -7.87 32.02 11.38
CA GLU A 318 -8.26 32.24 12.77
C GLU A 318 -8.86 33.65 12.99
N SER A 319 -8.36 34.65 12.29
CA SER A 319 -8.71 36.07 12.46
C SER A 319 -10.20 36.35 12.30
N THR A 320 -10.90 35.61 11.43
CA THR A 320 -12.32 35.84 11.10
C THR A 320 -13.25 34.71 11.60
N GLY A 321 -12.72 33.80 12.41
CA GLY A 321 -13.43 32.64 12.95
C GLY A 321 -14.63 33.06 13.84
N CYS A 322 -15.74 32.32 13.74
CA CYS A 322 -16.91 32.49 14.57
C CYS A 322 -16.70 31.98 15.99
N SER A 323 -17.27 32.69 16.97
CA SER A 323 -17.29 32.35 18.38
C SER A 323 -18.71 32.37 18.93
N GLU A 324 -18.89 32.00 20.18
CA GLU A 324 -20.20 32.12 20.87
C GLU A 324 -20.73 33.58 20.92
N ALA A 325 -19.83 34.57 20.82
CA ALA A 325 -20.16 35.99 20.81
C ALA A 325 -20.56 36.52 19.43
N THR A 326 -20.43 35.70 18.37
CA THR A 326 -20.80 36.11 17.01
C THR A 326 -22.28 36.38 16.88
N VAL A 327 -22.63 37.59 16.42
CA VAL A 327 -24.00 38.07 16.23
C VAL A 327 -24.41 38.17 14.76
N ASP A 328 -23.49 38.61 13.89
CA ASP A 328 -23.68 38.70 12.46
C ASP A 328 -22.70 37.77 11.76
N VAL A 329 -23.18 36.86 10.90
CA VAL A 329 -22.37 35.87 10.20
C VAL A 329 -22.56 36.00 8.69
N PHE A 330 -21.45 35.95 7.97
CA PHE A 330 -21.44 35.79 6.52
C PHE A 330 -21.16 34.33 6.18
N VAL A 331 -22.07 33.72 5.42
CA VAL A 331 -21.97 32.32 5.00
C VAL A 331 -21.43 32.24 3.58
N GLU A 332 -20.35 31.51 3.38
CA GLU A 332 -19.70 31.25 2.11
C GLU A 332 -20.12 29.88 1.57
N SER A 333 -20.41 29.81 0.27
CA SER A 333 -20.54 28.58 -0.50
C SER A 333 -19.93 28.81 -1.89
N ALA A 334 -18.68 28.41 -2.05
CA ALA A 334 -17.91 28.65 -3.28
C ALA A 334 -17.54 27.36 -3.99
N TRP A 335 -17.07 27.46 -5.23
CA TRP A 335 -16.42 26.37 -5.96
C TRP A 335 -15.02 26.78 -6.34
N PHE A 336 -14.04 26.03 -5.86
CA PHE A 336 -12.63 26.27 -6.10
C PHE A 336 -12.10 25.28 -7.15
N ASP A 337 -11.07 25.73 -7.91
CA ASP A 337 -10.44 24.87 -8.90
C ASP A 337 -9.79 23.63 -8.23
N PRO A 338 -10.15 22.40 -8.65
CA PRO A 338 -9.73 21.18 -7.98
C PRO A 338 -8.21 20.96 -8.04
N ILE A 339 -7.58 21.29 -9.18
CA ILE A 339 -6.14 21.09 -9.38
C ILE A 339 -5.37 22.03 -8.47
N ARG A 340 -5.76 23.30 -8.44
CA ARG A 340 -5.18 24.30 -7.55
C ARG A 340 -5.36 23.96 -6.08
N THR A 341 -6.54 23.50 -5.70
CA THR A 341 -6.82 23.06 -4.31
C THR A 341 -5.96 21.87 -3.92
N ALA A 342 -5.81 20.89 -4.81
CA ALA A 342 -4.91 19.75 -4.58
C ALA A 342 -3.45 20.16 -4.47
N GLN A 343 -3.00 21.11 -5.29
CA GLN A 343 -1.64 21.66 -5.24
C GLN A 343 -1.40 22.43 -3.95
N THR A 344 -2.34 23.26 -3.53
CA THR A 344 -2.28 23.98 -2.25
C THR A 344 -2.12 23.02 -1.09
N GLY A 345 -2.92 21.94 -1.03
CA GLY A 345 -2.79 20.91 0.00
C GLY A 345 -1.40 20.25 0.02
N ARG A 346 -0.83 19.93 -1.14
CA ARG A 346 0.54 19.37 -1.24
C ARG A 346 1.62 20.37 -0.80
N THR A 347 1.51 21.62 -1.22
CA THR A 347 2.53 22.65 -0.91
C THR A 347 2.52 23.03 0.57
N THR A 348 1.33 23.13 1.18
CA THR A 348 1.18 23.52 2.60
C THR A 348 1.25 22.33 3.55
N GLY A 349 1.08 21.11 3.06
CA GLY A 349 0.93 19.92 3.88
C GLY A 349 -0.40 19.83 4.63
N ILE A 350 -1.37 20.71 4.32
CA ILE A 350 -2.69 20.71 4.95
C ILE A 350 -3.55 19.57 4.38
N VAL A 351 -4.10 18.76 5.28
CA VAL A 351 -5.14 17.78 4.97
C VAL A 351 -6.39 18.19 5.72
N SER A 352 -7.44 18.60 5.02
CA SER A 352 -8.73 18.98 5.58
C SER A 352 -9.88 18.33 4.83
N ASP A 353 -11.04 18.20 5.48
CA ASP A 353 -12.27 17.69 4.86
C ASP A 353 -12.72 18.53 3.65
N ALA A 354 -12.51 19.84 3.70
CA ALA A 354 -12.79 20.74 2.60
C ALA A 354 -11.83 20.50 1.42
N GLN A 355 -10.53 20.50 1.69
CA GLN A 355 -9.49 20.21 0.68
C GLN A 355 -9.71 18.86 0.01
N TYR A 356 -10.04 17.82 0.78
CA TYR A 356 -10.28 16.47 0.28
C TYR A 356 -11.47 16.42 -0.70
N ARG A 357 -12.55 17.20 -0.44
CA ARG A 357 -13.73 17.30 -1.30
C ARG A 357 -13.48 18.17 -2.53
N PHE A 358 -12.94 19.38 -2.36
CA PHE A 358 -12.69 20.28 -3.48
C PHE A 358 -11.66 19.74 -4.47
N ALA A 359 -10.58 19.10 -3.97
CA ALA A 359 -9.60 18.47 -4.84
C ALA A 359 -10.17 17.34 -5.73
N ARG A 360 -11.34 16.78 -5.38
CA ARG A 360 -12.07 15.77 -6.14
C ARG A 360 -13.22 16.32 -6.98
N THR A 361 -13.38 17.65 -7.04
CA THR A 361 -14.43 18.33 -7.82
C THR A 361 -15.82 18.24 -7.17
N VAL A 362 -16.08 19.08 -6.19
CA VAL A 362 -17.43 19.30 -5.65
C VAL A 362 -18.39 19.77 -6.77
N ASP A 363 -19.67 19.39 -6.69
CA ASP A 363 -20.67 19.82 -7.67
C ASP A 363 -20.73 21.36 -7.79
N PRO A 364 -20.39 21.96 -8.94
CA PRO A 364 -20.39 23.41 -9.11
C PRO A 364 -21.78 24.06 -8.95
N GLN A 365 -22.84 23.33 -9.29
CA GLN A 365 -24.22 23.83 -9.21
C GLN A 365 -24.81 23.77 -7.79
N SER A 366 -24.08 23.13 -6.84
CA SER A 366 -24.53 23.02 -5.45
C SER A 366 -24.21 24.25 -4.58
N CYS A 367 -23.59 25.31 -5.11
CA CYS A 367 -23.24 26.51 -4.35
C CYS A 367 -24.45 27.18 -3.71
N VAL A 368 -25.45 27.52 -4.51
CA VAL A 368 -26.68 28.17 -4.00
C VAL A 368 -27.55 27.18 -3.22
N PRO A 369 -27.85 25.96 -3.68
CA PRO A 369 -28.58 24.98 -2.86
C PRO A 369 -27.94 24.68 -1.49
N GLY A 370 -26.61 24.57 -1.42
CA GLY A 370 -25.89 24.37 -0.17
C GLY A 370 -25.99 25.57 0.78
N LEU A 371 -25.87 26.77 0.24
CA LEU A 371 -26.07 28.01 0.99
C LEU A 371 -27.51 28.13 1.53
N GLU A 372 -28.54 27.79 0.75
CA GLU A 372 -29.94 27.79 1.19
C GLU A 372 -30.19 26.78 2.30
N LEU A 373 -29.61 25.58 2.21
CA LEU A 373 -29.67 24.57 3.27
C LEU A 373 -29.02 25.08 4.57
N ALA A 374 -27.80 25.64 4.46
CA ALA A 374 -27.07 26.20 5.59
C ALA A 374 -27.89 27.34 6.26
N THR A 375 -28.43 28.24 5.44
CA THR A 375 -29.26 29.35 5.91
C THR A 375 -30.45 28.85 6.73
N ARG A 376 -31.19 27.88 6.22
CA ARG A 376 -32.34 27.30 6.93
C ARG A 376 -31.92 26.73 8.28
N LEU A 377 -30.85 25.91 8.30
CA LEU A 377 -30.37 25.28 9.52
C LEU A 377 -29.87 26.31 10.55
N ILE A 378 -29.19 27.38 10.10
CA ILE A 378 -28.73 28.46 10.98
C ILE A 378 -29.93 29.22 11.56
N LEU A 379 -30.93 29.56 10.74
CA LEU A 379 -32.11 30.22 11.22
C LEU A 379 -32.92 29.38 12.21
N GLU A 380 -32.99 28.05 11.99
CA GLU A 380 -33.67 27.11 12.89
C GLU A 380 -32.94 26.98 14.24
N MET A 381 -31.60 26.99 14.26
CA MET A 381 -30.81 26.74 15.46
C MET A 381 -30.40 28.03 16.19
N CYS A 382 -30.04 29.05 15.45
CA CYS A 382 -29.48 30.28 16.00
C CYS A 382 -30.41 31.50 15.83
N GLY A 383 -31.52 31.37 15.09
CA GLY A 383 -32.37 32.49 14.74
C GLY A 383 -31.71 33.50 13.79
N GLY A 384 -32.16 34.74 13.85
CA GLY A 384 -31.59 35.79 13.02
C GLY A 384 -32.48 36.17 11.82
N GLU A 385 -31.99 37.08 11.00
CA GLU A 385 -32.62 37.57 9.78
C GLU A 385 -31.62 37.55 8.63
N THR A 386 -31.98 36.97 7.48
CA THR A 386 -31.06 36.73 6.37
C THR A 386 -31.19 37.80 5.27
N SER A 387 -30.05 38.15 4.66
CA SER A 387 -30.03 38.98 3.44
C SER A 387 -30.44 38.17 2.21
N GLU A 388 -30.60 38.86 1.07
CA GLU A 388 -30.63 38.24 -0.24
C GLU A 388 -29.31 37.48 -0.50
N VAL A 389 -29.38 36.44 -1.36
CA VAL A 389 -28.17 35.71 -1.84
C VAL A 389 -27.40 36.61 -2.80
N ARG A 390 -26.11 36.70 -2.63
CA ARG A 390 -25.18 37.32 -3.57
C ARG A 390 -24.37 36.23 -4.26
N VAL A 391 -24.27 36.29 -5.60
CA VAL A 391 -23.47 35.38 -6.40
C VAL A 391 -22.52 36.20 -7.26
N ALA A 392 -21.25 35.83 -7.25
CA ALA A 392 -20.23 36.38 -8.14
C ALA A 392 -19.63 35.26 -8.98
N GLY A 393 -19.28 35.58 -10.22
CA GLY A 393 -18.76 34.59 -11.17
C GLY A 393 -19.86 33.68 -11.76
N GLU A 394 -19.43 32.61 -12.40
CA GLU A 394 -20.33 31.65 -13.04
C GLU A 394 -19.82 30.21 -12.79
N ALA A 395 -20.73 29.33 -12.43
CA ALA A 395 -20.41 27.92 -12.22
C ALA A 395 -19.93 27.29 -13.55
N PRO A 396 -18.90 26.43 -13.51
CA PRO A 396 -18.48 25.67 -14.67
C PRO A 396 -19.66 24.95 -15.34
N ALA A 397 -19.66 24.92 -16.68
CA ALA A 397 -20.74 24.34 -17.47
C ALA A 397 -21.06 22.91 -17.03
N ALA A 398 -22.33 22.55 -17.02
CA ALA A 398 -22.76 21.17 -16.82
C ALA A 398 -22.20 20.23 -17.90
N PRO A 399 -22.04 18.93 -17.62
CA PRO A 399 -21.65 17.96 -18.64
C PRO A 399 -22.58 17.95 -19.83
N GLY A 400 -22.04 17.80 -21.03
CA GLY A 400 -22.80 17.74 -22.28
C GLY A 400 -23.54 16.42 -22.48
N PRO A 401 -24.46 16.35 -23.47
CA PRO A 401 -25.18 15.12 -23.77
C PRO A 401 -24.25 14.09 -24.45
N ILE A 402 -24.36 12.85 -24.01
CA ILE A 402 -23.65 11.67 -24.56
C ILE A 402 -24.61 10.88 -25.44
N VAL A 403 -24.22 10.59 -26.67
CA VAL A 403 -25.00 9.70 -27.56
C VAL A 403 -24.76 8.25 -27.13
N PHE A 404 -25.82 7.60 -26.64
CA PHE A 404 -25.74 6.27 -26.03
C PHE A 404 -26.83 5.33 -26.59
N ASP A 405 -26.40 4.35 -27.38
CA ASP A 405 -27.23 3.22 -27.76
C ASP A 405 -27.19 2.16 -26.63
N ARG A 406 -28.33 1.76 -26.11
CA ARG A 406 -28.45 0.79 -25.01
C ARG A 406 -27.84 -0.58 -25.36
N SER A 407 -27.78 -0.95 -26.63
CA SER A 407 -27.11 -2.17 -27.07
C SER A 407 -25.60 -2.16 -26.82
N TYR A 408 -25.01 -0.97 -26.61
CA TYR A 408 -23.60 -0.83 -26.32
C TYR A 408 -23.18 -1.47 -24.99
N VAL A 409 -24.11 -1.61 -24.04
CA VAL A 409 -23.90 -2.35 -22.78
C VAL A 409 -23.47 -3.79 -23.08
N ARG A 410 -24.25 -4.48 -23.93
CA ARG A 410 -23.89 -5.85 -24.36
C ARG A 410 -22.56 -5.87 -25.13
N LYS A 411 -22.35 -4.91 -26.02
CA LYS A 411 -21.13 -4.86 -26.85
C LYS A 411 -19.87 -4.71 -26.02
N LEU A 412 -19.88 -3.86 -24.97
CA LEU A 412 -18.70 -3.55 -24.17
C LEU A 412 -18.52 -4.50 -22.99
N ALA A 413 -19.60 -4.76 -22.24
CA ALA A 413 -19.55 -5.54 -21.00
C ALA A 413 -20.06 -6.98 -21.14
N GLY A 414 -20.63 -7.37 -22.28
CA GLY A 414 -21.26 -8.68 -22.44
C GLY A 414 -22.60 -8.85 -21.70
N LEU A 415 -23.01 -7.84 -20.91
CA LEU A 415 -24.25 -7.88 -20.12
C LEU A 415 -25.49 -7.67 -20.98
N GLU A 416 -26.47 -8.55 -20.86
CA GLU A 416 -27.80 -8.37 -21.43
C GLU A 416 -28.71 -7.69 -20.42
N VAL A 417 -28.92 -6.37 -20.60
CA VAL A 417 -29.80 -5.57 -19.76
C VAL A 417 -30.91 -4.99 -20.64
N ALA A 418 -32.17 -5.19 -20.23
CA ALA A 418 -33.30 -4.62 -20.96
C ALA A 418 -33.24 -3.07 -20.98
N ALA A 419 -33.55 -2.45 -22.10
CA ALA A 419 -33.43 -1.01 -22.31
C ALA A 419 -34.14 -0.18 -21.22
N HIS A 420 -35.36 -0.59 -20.82
CA HIS A 420 -36.08 0.08 -19.75
C HIS A 420 -35.37 0.02 -18.39
N ARG A 421 -34.66 -1.08 -18.12
CA ARG A 421 -33.85 -1.20 -16.88
C ARG A 421 -32.62 -0.31 -16.93
N VAL A 422 -31.97 -0.21 -18.10
CA VAL A 422 -30.88 0.75 -18.32
C VAL A 422 -31.36 2.18 -18.02
N ASP A 423 -32.50 2.58 -18.63
CA ASP A 423 -33.07 3.92 -18.42
C ASP A 423 -33.46 4.16 -16.96
N GLN A 424 -34.01 3.16 -16.28
CA GLN A 424 -34.36 3.25 -14.85
C GLN A 424 -33.12 3.46 -13.98
N ILE A 425 -32.04 2.70 -14.21
CA ILE A 425 -30.80 2.84 -13.46
C ILE A 425 -30.25 4.26 -13.64
N LEU A 426 -30.10 4.70 -14.90
CA LEU A 426 -29.58 6.02 -15.20
C LEU A 426 -30.42 7.12 -14.58
N ALA A 427 -31.74 7.04 -14.70
CA ALA A 427 -32.66 8.02 -14.11
C ALA A 427 -32.54 8.08 -12.56
N THR A 428 -32.42 6.93 -11.90
CA THR A 428 -32.27 6.88 -10.43
C THR A 428 -30.92 7.47 -9.99
N LEU A 429 -29.87 7.29 -10.77
CA LEU A 429 -28.57 7.91 -10.54
C LEU A 429 -28.54 9.41 -10.86
N GLY A 430 -29.64 9.97 -11.42
CA GLY A 430 -29.79 11.39 -11.73
C GLY A 430 -29.43 11.78 -13.14
N PHE A 431 -29.15 10.83 -14.03
CA PHE A 431 -28.97 11.11 -15.45
C PHE A 431 -30.29 11.49 -16.09
N THR A 432 -30.26 12.42 -17.01
CA THR A 432 -31.45 12.92 -17.76
C THR A 432 -31.24 12.75 -19.26
N GLY A 433 -32.22 13.15 -20.06
CA GLY A 433 -32.14 13.10 -21.49
C GLY A 433 -33.32 12.40 -22.15
N SER A 434 -33.30 12.25 -23.48
CA SER A 434 -34.37 11.61 -24.25
C SER A 434 -33.80 10.87 -25.48
N GLY A 435 -34.49 9.83 -25.92
CA GLY A 435 -34.00 9.00 -27.03
C GLY A 435 -32.63 8.41 -26.77
N ASN A 436 -31.68 8.63 -27.64
CA ASN A 436 -30.30 8.14 -27.49
C ASN A 436 -29.36 9.17 -26.83
N GLN A 437 -29.86 10.26 -26.30
CA GLN A 437 -29.05 11.23 -25.58
C GLN A 437 -29.20 11.03 -24.07
N VAL A 438 -28.07 10.92 -23.37
CA VAL A 438 -27.97 10.83 -21.92
C VAL A 438 -27.12 12.01 -21.44
N ILE A 439 -27.64 12.78 -20.49
CA ILE A 439 -26.97 13.95 -19.92
C ILE A 439 -26.55 13.56 -18.48
N PRO A 440 -25.25 13.54 -18.16
CA PRO A 440 -24.79 13.31 -16.81
C PRO A 440 -25.24 14.41 -15.85
N PRO A 441 -25.52 14.10 -14.59
CA PRO A 441 -25.81 15.13 -13.60
C PRO A 441 -24.55 15.95 -13.26
N THR A 442 -24.73 17.14 -12.71
CA THR A 442 -23.66 18.13 -12.48
C THR A 442 -22.58 17.66 -11.49
N TRP A 443 -22.93 16.72 -10.60
CA TRP A 443 -22.00 16.09 -9.65
C TRP A 443 -21.19 14.92 -10.24
N ARG A 444 -21.49 14.47 -11.47
CA ARG A 444 -20.78 13.39 -12.18
C ARG A 444 -19.95 13.94 -13.34
N ARG A 445 -18.93 14.68 -13.00
CA ARG A 445 -18.01 15.27 -13.98
C ARG A 445 -16.98 14.28 -14.55
N ASP A 446 -16.91 13.10 -13.98
CA ASP A 446 -16.11 11.95 -14.42
C ASP A 446 -16.73 11.21 -15.61
N VAL A 447 -18.03 11.40 -15.86
CA VAL A 447 -18.74 10.74 -16.96
C VAL A 447 -18.65 11.58 -18.23
N GLU A 448 -17.75 11.18 -19.14
CA GLU A 448 -17.46 11.92 -20.37
C GLU A 448 -17.90 11.17 -21.64
N GLY A 449 -18.11 9.85 -21.53
CA GLY A 449 -18.42 9.03 -22.68
C GLY A 449 -19.34 7.84 -22.42
N LYS A 450 -19.64 7.12 -23.48
CA LYS A 450 -20.54 5.96 -23.42
C LYS A 450 -19.98 4.77 -22.63
N ALA A 451 -18.65 4.67 -22.51
CA ALA A 451 -18.03 3.63 -21.69
C ALA A 451 -18.33 3.83 -20.21
N ASP A 452 -18.29 5.09 -19.74
CA ASP A 452 -18.61 5.45 -18.36
C ASP A 452 -20.09 5.15 -18.04
N LEU A 453 -20.99 5.34 -19.02
CA LEU A 453 -22.41 4.94 -18.86
C LEU A 453 -22.56 3.42 -18.74
N VAL A 454 -21.74 2.63 -19.44
CA VAL A 454 -21.74 1.17 -19.29
C VAL A 454 -21.23 0.77 -17.94
N GLU A 455 -20.20 1.43 -17.41
CA GLU A 455 -19.69 1.21 -16.06
C GLU A 455 -20.79 1.43 -15.00
N GLU A 456 -21.52 2.55 -15.11
CA GLU A 456 -22.64 2.85 -14.20
C GLU A 456 -23.71 1.75 -14.22
N ILE A 457 -24.06 1.25 -15.39
CA ILE A 457 -25.03 0.18 -15.53
C ILE A 457 -24.48 -1.15 -14.98
N ALA A 458 -23.23 -1.49 -15.34
CA ALA A 458 -22.62 -2.76 -14.95
C ALA A 458 -22.45 -2.88 -13.42
N ARG A 459 -21.97 -1.82 -12.76
CA ARG A 459 -21.81 -1.81 -11.29
C ARG A 459 -23.14 -1.91 -10.53
N ILE A 460 -24.22 -1.29 -11.03
CA ILE A 460 -25.55 -1.36 -10.41
C ILE A 460 -26.24 -2.70 -10.70
N VAL A 461 -26.06 -3.27 -11.89
CA VAL A 461 -26.56 -4.60 -12.22
C VAL A 461 -25.81 -5.67 -11.40
N GLY A 462 -24.52 -5.49 -11.18
CA GLY A 462 -23.62 -6.37 -10.43
C GLY A 462 -22.54 -6.99 -11.34
N TYR A 463 -21.30 -6.83 -10.94
CA TYR A 463 -20.15 -7.44 -11.65
C TYR A 463 -20.12 -8.97 -11.59
N ASP A 464 -20.78 -9.56 -10.58
CA ASP A 464 -21.01 -11.01 -10.47
C ASP A 464 -21.85 -11.60 -11.60
N LYS A 465 -22.61 -10.78 -12.32
CA LYS A 465 -23.44 -11.16 -13.47
C LYS A 465 -22.72 -11.03 -14.80
N LEU A 466 -21.47 -10.54 -14.81
CA LEU A 466 -20.67 -10.50 -16.03
C LEU A 466 -20.38 -11.92 -16.52
N PRO A 467 -20.64 -12.24 -17.81
CA PRO A 467 -20.36 -13.57 -18.33
C PRO A 467 -18.85 -13.81 -18.39
N ALA A 468 -18.38 -14.88 -17.79
CA ALA A 468 -17.00 -15.31 -17.90
C ALA A 468 -16.84 -16.16 -19.17
N GLU A 469 -16.57 -15.53 -20.30
CA GLU A 469 -16.27 -16.25 -21.53
C GLU A 469 -14.76 -16.48 -21.67
N PRO A 470 -14.31 -17.73 -21.85
CA PRO A 470 -12.90 -17.99 -22.10
C PRO A 470 -12.49 -17.35 -23.43
N LEU A 471 -11.28 -16.83 -23.49
CA LEU A 471 -10.73 -16.37 -24.77
C LEU A 471 -10.74 -17.53 -25.78
N PRO A 472 -11.11 -17.27 -27.07
CA PRO A 472 -11.05 -18.31 -28.08
C PRO A 472 -9.63 -18.88 -28.16
N GLU A 473 -9.54 -20.20 -28.32
CA GLU A 473 -8.24 -20.85 -28.54
C GLU A 473 -7.59 -20.26 -29.78
N MET A 474 -6.67 -19.33 -29.55
CA MET A 474 -5.82 -18.86 -30.63
C MET A 474 -4.85 -19.98 -30.99
N ALA A 475 -4.74 -20.28 -32.29
CA ALA A 475 -3.70 -21.17 -32.80
C ALA A 475 -2.35 -20.75 -32.18
N ARG A 476 -1.74 -21.63 -31.42
CA ARG A 476 -0.46 -21.32 -30.76
C ARG A 476 0.53 -20.91 -31.85
N PRO A 477 1.18 -19.76 -31.74
CA PRO A 477 2.20 -19.39 -32.72
C PRO A 477 3.26 -20.50 -32.78
N PRO A 478 3.77 -20.83 -33.95
CA PRO A 478 4.85 -21.81 -34.07
C PRO A 478 6.05 -21.32 -33.27
N GLY A 479 6.32 -21.99 -32.15
CA GLY A 479 7.36 -21.63 -31.18
C GLY A 479 6.82 -21.73 -29.75
N GLY A 480 7.65 -21.73 -28.77
CA GLY A 480 7.24 -21.77 -27.34
C GLY A 480 6.55 -20.47 -26.91
N VAL A 481 5.64 -20.57 -25.98
CA VAL A 481 4.97 -19.42 -25.33
C VAL A 481 5.97 -18.46 -24.66
N LEU A 482 7.07 -19.01 -24.13
CA LEU A 482 8.11 -18.24 -23.46
C LEU A 482 9.23 -17.84 -24.43
N THR A 483 9.66 -16.59 -24.35
CA THR A 483 10.90 -16.12 -25.00
C THR A 483 12.11 -16.87 -24.45
N LEU A 484 13.26 -16.81 -25.16
CA LEU A 484 14.50 -17.43 -24.66
C LEU A 484 14.92 -16.86 -23.27
N ARG A 485 14.80 -15.54 -23.10
CA ARG A 485 15.10 -14.88 -21.82
C ARG A 485 14.20 -15.40 -20.69
N GLN A 486 12.89 -15.48 -20.91
CA GLN A 486 11.94 -16.01 -19.93
C GLN A 486 12.23 -17.48 -19.59
N ARG A 487 12.60 -18.31 -20.56
CA ARG A 487 13.01 -19.69 -20.30
C ARG A 487 14.27 -19.74 -19.45
N ARG A 488 15.30 -18.97 -19.80
CA ARG A 488 16.55 -18.88 -19.01
C ARG A 488 16.30 -18.45 -17.58
N MET A 489 15.46 -17.43 -17.37
CA MET A 489 15.08 -17.00 -16.02
C MET A 489 14.38 -18.12 -15.22
N ARG A 490 13.43 -18.82 -15.85
CA ARG A 490 12.75 -19.96 -15.21
C ARG A 490 13.69 -21.10 -14.89
N ASP A 491 14.54 -21.46 -15.85
CA ASP A 491 15.46 -22.58 -15.74
C ASP A 491 16.58 -22.26 -14.72
N ALA A 492 17.02 -21.00 -14.63
CA ALA A 492 17.92 -20.53 -13.59
C ALA A 492 17.34 -20.71 -12.19
N ARG A 493 16.09 -20.26 -11.97
CA ARG A 493 15.42 -20.44 -10.67
C ARG A 493 15.33 -21.90 -10.25
N ARG A 494 14.89 -22.77 -11.18
CA ARG A 494 14.77 -24.21 -10.92
C ARG A 494 16.10 -24.87 -10.61
N THR A 495 17.15 -24.53 -11.37
CA THR A 495 18.48 -25.10 -11.19
C THR A 495 19.07 -24.68 -9.85
N MET A 496 18.96 -23.39 -9.48
CA MET A 496 19.50 -22.93 -8.20
C MET A 496 18.75 -23.52 -7.01
N ALA A 497 17.43 -23.58 -7.08
CA ALA A 497 16.62 -24.22 -6.04
C ALA A 497 16.96 -25.72 -5.89
N ALA A 498 17.13 -26.44 -7.00
CA ALA A 498 17.53 -27.86 -7.00
C ALA A 498 18.96 -28.10 -6.44
N ARG A 499 19.79 -27.05 -6.42
CA ARG A 499 21.13 -27.06 -5.82
C ARG A 499 21.17 -26.64 -4.36
N GLY A 500 19.98 -26.39 -3.75
CA GLY A 500 19.86 -26.08 -2.32
C GLY A 500 19.92 -24.59 -1.98
N TYR A 501 19.85 -23.70 -2.98
CA TYR A 501 19.76 -22.27 -2.71
C TYR A 501 18.31 -21.84 -2.50
N SER A 502 18.10 -20.89 -1.60
CA SER A 502 16.82 -20.23 -1.37
C SER A 502 16.68 -18.97 -2.21
N GLU A 503 15.57 -18.83 -2.96
CA GLU A 503 15.32 -17.63 -3.75
C GLU A 503 14.98 -16.46 -2.83
N ALA A 504 15.66 -15.33 -3.03
CA ALA A 504 15.35 -14.06 -2.42
C ALA A 504 14.80 -13.12 -3.50
N VAL A 505 13.84 -12.29 -3.11
CA VAL A 505 13.35 -11.19 -3.94
C VAL A 505 13.57 -9.91 -3.15
N THR A 506 14.57 -9.15 -3.55
CA THR A 506 14.97 -7.94 -2.85
C THR A 506 14.57 -6.69 -3.66
N TRP A 507 14.67 -5.52 -3.02
CA TRP A 507 14.36 -4.27 -3.70
C TRP A 507 15.32 -3.99 -4.86
N SER A 508 14.80 -3.44 -5.96
CA SER A 508 15.63 -2.91 -7.05
C SER A 508 16.39 -1.63 -6.65
N PHE A 509 16.20 -1.17 -5.42
CA PHE A 509 16.79 0.03 -4.84
C PHE A 509 17.76 -0.34 -3.72
N THR A 510 18.75 0.52 -3.50
CA THR A 510 19.71 0.41 -2.40
C THR A 510 20.21 1.79 -2.02
N ALA A 511 20.93 1.92 -0.92
CA ALA A 511 21.59 3.18 -0.57
C ALA A 511 22.75 3.46 -1.55
N ARG A 512 22.93 4.72 -1.95
CA ARG A 512 23.97 5.15 -2.87
C ARG A 512 25.37 4.69 -2.42
N ALA A 513 25.68 4.84 -1.14
CA ALA A 513 26.96 4.38 -0.60
C ALA A 513 27.22 2.88 -0.79
N LYS A 514 26.18 2.05 -0.78
CA LYS A 514 26.26 0.61 -1.05
C LYS A 514 26.39 0.33 -2.56
N ALA A 515 25.66 1.09 -3.39
CA ALA A 515 25.77 0.99 -4.84
C ALA A 515 27.21 1.32 -5.31
N GLU A 516 27.85 2.32 -4.74
CA GLU A 516 29.26 2.72 -5.03
C GLU A 516 30.25 1.58 -4.76
N LEU A 517 30.01 0.74 -3.78
CA LEU A 517 30.86 -0.42 -3.48
C LEU A 517 30.86 -1.47 -4.61
N PHE A 518 29.81 -1.50 -5.42
CA PHE A 518 29.59 -2.45 -6.51
C PHE A 518 29.56 -1.79 -7.90
N GLY A 519 30.23 -0.65 -8.02
CA GLY A 519 30.42 0.02 -9.32
C GLY A 519 29.24 0.83 -9.81
N GLY A 520 28.28 1.14 -8.95
CA GLY A 520 27.14 2.05 -9.19
C GLY A 520 27.31 3.38 -8.49
N GLY A 521 26.18 4.03 -8.15
CA GLY A 521 26.16 5.34 -7.47
C GLY A 521 26.16 6.54 -8.41
N ASP A 522 25.99 6.32 -9.72
CA ASP A 522 25.81 7.39 -10.68
C ASP A 522 24.58 8.26 -10.35
N ALA A 523 24.70 9.57 -10.51
CA ALA A 523 23.62 10.52 -10.27
C ALA A 523 22.38 10.24 -11.14
N ALA A 524 22.56 9.71 -12.35
CA ALA A 524 21.47 9.31 -13.23
C ALA A 524 20.60 8.15 -12.68
N LEU A 525 21.14 7.36 -11.74
CA LEU A 525 20.42 6.25 -11.10
C LEU A 525 19.83 6.64 -9.74
N SER A 526 19.96 7.90 -9.31
CA SER A 526 19.37 8.40 -8.07
C SER A 526 17.89 8.69 -8.25
N LEU A 527 17.06 8.26 -7.30
CA LEU A 527 15.62 8.48 -7.31
C LEU A 527 15.30 9.89 -6.82
N ALA A 528 14.40 10.60 -7.52
CA ALA A 528 13.97 11.94 -7.14
C ALA A 528 13.13 11.95 -5.86
N ASN A 529 12.34 10.89 -5.64
CA ASN A 529 11.43 10.74 -4.50
C ASN A 529 11.48 9.30 -3.96
N PRO A 530 12.59 8.89 -3.31
CA PRO A 530 12.74 7.54 -2.81
C PRO A 530 11.70 7.23 -1.71
N ILE A 531 11.26 5.98 -1.65
CA ILE A 531 10.31 5.51 -0.63
C ILE A 531 10.88 5.58 0.80
N ALA A 532 12.22 5.50 0.91
CA ALA A 532 12.98 5.69 2.15
C ALA A 532 14.36 6.25 1.79
N SER A 533 14.97 7.03 2.69
CA SER A 533 16.26 7.69 2.47
C SER A 533 17.41 6.73 2.18
N GLU A 534 17.31 5.50 2.67
CA GLU A 534 18.28 4.42 2.46
C GLU A 534 18.02 3.59 1.18
N LEU A 535 17.01 3.94 0.40
CA LEU A 535 16.64 3.28 -0.87
C LEU A 535 16.61 4.31 -2.01
N ASP A 536 17.65 5.13 -2.10
CA ASP A 536 17.71 6.33 -2.93
C ASP A 536 18.32 6.11 -4.32
N THR A 537 18.84 4.92 -4.62
CA THR A 537 19.58 4.65 -5.85
C THR A 537 19.21 3.28 -6.44
N MET A 538 19.11 3.20 -7.77
CA MET A 538 18.92 1.94 -8.47
C MET A 538 20.15 1.04 -8.28
N ARG A 539 19.95 -0.25 -7.96
CA ARG A 539 21.03 -1.19 -7.66
C ARG A 539 21.85 -1.55 -8.90
N PRO A 540 23.19 -1.50 -8.86
CA PRO A 540 24.05 -2.01 -9.95
C PRO A 540 24.17 -3.54 -9.94
N SER A 541 23.97 -4.16 -8.78
CA SER A 541 24.07 -5.58 -8.48
C SER A 541 23.11 -5.96 -7.35
N ALA A 542 22.63 -7.19 -7.32
CA ALA A 542 21.87 -7.72 -6.20
C ALA A 542 22.76 -8.16 -5.01
N LEU A 543 24.09 -8.18 -5.18
CA LEU A 543 25.03 -8.61 -4.13
C LEU A 543 24.88 -7.87 -2.81
N PRO A 544 24.81 -6.50 -2.75
CA PRO A 544 24.66 -5.81 -1.48
C PRO A 544 23.41 -6.27 -0.73
N ASN A 545 22.29 -6.42 -1.44
CA ASN A 545 21.02 -6.83 -0.84
C ASN A 545 21.07 -8.28 -0.31
N LEU A 546 21.74 -9.18 -1.04
CA LEU A 546 21.91 -10.57 -0.60
C LEU A 546 22.89 -10.68 0.59
N VAL A 547 23.98 -9.89 0.62
CA VAL A 547 24.89 -9.80 1.76
C VAL A 547 24.14 -9.37 3.02
N GLU A 548 23.33 -8.31 2.92
CA GLU A 548 22.52 -7.85 4.04
C GLU A 548 21.47 -8.89 4.48
N ALA A 549 20.87 -9.59 3.53
CA ALA A 549 19.94 -10.67 3.86
C ALA A 549 20.63 -11.80 4.63
N ALA A 550 21.83 -12.20 4.19
CA ALA A 550 22.63 -13.21 4.88
C ALA A 550 23.05 -12.73 6.29
N ALA A 551 23.52 -11.49 6.42
CA ALA A 551 23.89 -10.89 7.71
C ALA A 551 22.70 -10.84 8.67
N ARG A 552 21.51 -10.41 8.19
CA ARG A 552 20.28 -10.41 9.02
C ARG A 552 19.89 -11.81 9.48
N ASN A 553 20.09 -12.84 8.64
CA ASN A 553 19.84 -14.23 9.03
C ASN A 553 20.86 -14.71 10.07
N ALA A 554 22.14 -14.41 9.87
CA ALA A 554 23.21 -14.76 10.83
C ALA A 554 22.95 -14.14 12.20
N ASN A 555 22.52 -12.88 12.27
CA ASN A 555 22.13 -12.20 13.52
C ASN A 555 20.94 -12.85 14.24
N LYS A 556 20.17 -13.71 13.53
CA LYS A 556 19.09 -14.53 14.09
C LYS A 556 19.50 -15.98 14.36
N GLY A 557 20.79 -16.32 14.17
CA GLY A 557 21.32 -17.66 14.38
C GLY A 557 21.25 -18.58 13.16
N PHE A 558 20.96 -18.05 11.95
CA PHE A 558 21.00 -18.78 10.68
C PHE A 558 22.22 -18.34 9.87
N ASP A 559 23.36 -18.90 10.17
CA ASP A 559 24.70 -18.49 9.68
C ASP A 559 25.21 -19.27 8.45
N ASP A 560 24.42 -20.22 7.92
CA ASP A 560 24.70 -21.06 6.74
C ASP A 560 23.88 -20.66 5.50
N ALA A 561 23.66 -19.38 5.28
CA ALA A 561 22.81 -18.90 4.20
C ALA A 561 23.35 -19.26 2.81
N ALA A 562 22.50 -19.89 1.98
CA ALA A 562 22.69 -20.06 0.55
C ALA A 562 21.53 -19.41 -0.19
N LEU A 563 21.74 -18.20 -0.69
CA LEU A 563 20.72 -17.33 -1.27
C LEU A 563 20.98 -17.10 -2.76
N PHE A 564 19.93 -16.91 -3.54
CA PHE A 564 20.03 -16.42 -4.90
C PHE A 564 18.87 -15.49 -5.28
N GLU A 565 19.10 -14.69 -6.31
CA GLU A 565 18.07 -13.84 -6.91
C GLU A 565 18.21 -13.86 -8.43
N VAL A 566 17.07 -13.93 -9.14
CA VAL A 566 16.98 -13.72 -10.58
C VAL A 566 16.18 -12.47 -10.84
N GLY A 567 16.84 -11.36 -11.08
CA GLY A 567 16.20 -10.05 -11.15
C GLY A 567 16.98 -9.01 -11.96
N PRO A 568 16.42 -7.79 -12.07
CA PRO A 568 17.06 -6.71 -12.82
C PRO A 568 18.18 -6.05 -12.02
N ASN A 569 19.24 -5.68 -12.72
CA ASN A 569 20.27 -4.73 -12.29
C ASN A 569 20.37 -3.58 -13.30
N PHE A 570 20.95 -2.45 -12.92
CA PHE A 570 20.89 -1.20 -13.68
C PHE A 570 22.30 -0.62 -13.89
N ARG A 571 22.59 -0.21 -15.13
CA ARG A 571 23.86 0.44 -15.53
C ARG A 571 23.68 1.89 -15.94
N GLY A 572 22.44 2.33 -16.18
CA GLY A 572 22.04 3.67 -16.58
C GLY A 572 20.54 3.85 -16.46
N ASP A 573 20.04 5.02 -16.85
CA ASP A 573 18.65 5.47 -16.69
C ASP A 573 17.71 5.09 -17.86
N GLN A 574 18.26 4.50 -18.92
CA GLN A 574 17.47 4.08 -20.07
C GLN A 574 16.99 2.63 -19.92
N PRO A 575 15.84 2.26 -20.51
CA PRO A 575 15.34 0.88 -20.47
C PRO A 575 16.36 -0.17 -21.00
N ALA A 576 17.21 0.22 -21.94
CA ALA A 576 18.26 -0.64 -22.50
C ALA A 576 19.45 -0.88 -21.55
N ASP A 577 19.58 -0.06 -20.52
CA ASP A 577 20.65 -0.17 -19.51
C ASP A 577 20.27 -1.11 -18.35
N GLN A 578 19.03 -1.60 -18.36
CA GLN A 578 18.57 -2.65 -17.47
C GLN A 578 18.98 -4.01 -18.03
N TRP A 579 19.57 -4.87 -17.21
CA TRP A 579 19.94 -6.22 -17.55
C TRP A 579 19.48 -7.23 -16.51
N THR A 580 19.31 -8.49 -16.91
CA THR A 580 18.86 -9.55 -16.02
C THR A 580 20.05 -10.28 -15.43
N ALA A 581 20.16 -10.24 -14.11
CA ALA A 581 21.18 -10.99 -13.38
C ALA A 581 20.65 -12.29 -12.78
N VAL A 582 21.52 -13.29 -12.69
CA VAL A 582 21.42 -14.34 -11.68
C VAL A 582 22.55 -14.12 -10.69
N THR A 583 22.20 -13.73 -9.50
CA THR A 583 23.15 -13.47 -8.42
C THR A 583 22.96 -14.52 -7.34
N ALA A 584 24.03 -15.15 -6.88
CA ALA A 584 23.98 -16.10 -5.78
C ALA A 584 25.05 -15.78 -4.74
N LEU A 585 24.75 -16.07 -3.49
CA LEU A 585 25.61 -15.84 -2.34
C LEU A 585 25.55 -17.03 -1.39
N VAL A 586 26.70 -17.47 -0.91
CA VAL A 586 26.84 -18.49 0.14
C VAL A 586 27.64 -17.88 1.29
N ALA A 587 27.07 -17.93 2.48
CA ALA A 587 27.79 -17.68 3.73
C ALA A 587 28.06 -19.04 4.37
N PRO A 588 29.23 -19.67 4.09
CA PRO A 588 29.45 -21.03 4.52
C PRO A 588 29.76 -21.10 6.00
N HIS A 589 28.83 -21.60 6.78
CA HIS A 589 29.19 -22.12 8.12
C HIS A 589 29.79 -23.51 7.95
N LEU A 590 31.09 -23.63 8.17
CA LEU A 590 31.77 -24.92 8.16
C LEU A 590 31.64 -25.55 9.56
N PRO A 591 30.69 -26.48 9.77
CA PRO A 591 30.53 -27.10 11.08
C PRO A 591 31.82 -27.87 11.40
N LYS A 592 32.28 -27.72 12.64
CA LYS A 592 33.42 -28.54 13.14
C LYS A 592 32.97 -30.00 13.13
N HIS A 593 33.47 -30.76 12.16
CA HIS A 593 33.16 -32.19 12.01
C HIS A 593 34.36 -33.02 12.45
N TRP A 594 34.16 -34.07 13.27
CA TRP A 594 35.20 -34.93 13.81
C TRP A 594 35.98 -35.69 12.71
N GLY A 595 35.38 -35.93 11.54
CA GLY A 595 35.92 -36.67 10.43
C GLY A 595 36.78 -35.88 9.44
N GLY A 596 37.11 -34.63 9.72
CA GLY A 596 37.84 -33.74 8.82
C GLY A 596 36.93 -32.82 7.97
N GLY A 597 37.52 -31.81 7.31
CA GLY A 597 36.82 -30.75 6.64
C GLY A 597 36.11 -31.19 5.37
N ALA A 598 34.95 -30.54 5.14
CA ALA A 598 34.37 -30.44 3.80
C ALA A 598 35.39 -29.78 2.85
N GLY A 599 35.30 -30.09 1.54
CA GLY A 599 36.13 -29.42 0.53
C GLY A 599 35.97 -27.91 0.55
N ASP A 600 36.85 -27.15 -0.08
CA ASP A 600 36.78 -25.70 -0.16
C ASP A 600 35.43 -25.27 -0.80
N PRO A 601 34.56 -24.52 -0.10
CA PRO A 601 33.24 -24.12 -0.58
C PRO A 601 33.30 -23.28 -1.86
N LEU A 602 34.47 -22.66 -2.18
CA LEU A 602 34.67 -21.94 -3.44
C LEU A 602 34.58 -22.86 -4.66
N PHE A 603 35.09 -24.09 -4.56
CA PHE A 603 34.98 -25.05 -5.64
C PHE A 603 33.56 -25.60 -5.81
N GLN A 604 32.80 -25.72 -4.71
CA GLN A 604 31.37 -26.05 -4.79
C GLN A 604 30.58 -24.94 -5.48
N LEU A 605 30.75 -23.68 -5.06
CA LEU A 605 30.13 -22.52 -5.72
C LEU A 605 30.46 -22.47 -7.22
N LYS A 606 31.73 -22.72 -7.59
CA LYS A 606 32.17 -22.81 -9.00
C LYS A 606 31.47 -23.94 -9.75
N ALA A 607 31.29 -25.10 -9.13
CA ALA A 607 30.59 -26.23 -9.73
C ALA A 607 29.12 -25.91 -9.97
N ASP A 608 28.48 -25.23 -9.03
CA ASP A 608 27.07 -24.76 -9.14
C ASP A 608 26.90 -23.74 -10.26
N LEU A 609 27.82 -22.76 -10.34
CA LEU A 609 27.86 -21.78 -11.43
C LEU A 609 28.04 -22.43 -12.81
N LEU A 610 28.98 -23.36 -12.95
CA LEU A 610 29.23 -24.04 -14.23
C LEU A 610 28.05 -24.92 -14.65
N ALA A 611 27.43 -25.62 -13.73
CA ALA A 611 26.25 -26.42 -14.02
C ALA A 611 25.03 -25.55 -14.39
N LEU A 612 24.88 -24.41 -13.75
CA LEU A 612 23.86 -23.44 -14.13
C LEU A 612 24.07 -22.89 -15.55
N LEU A 613 25.30 -22.50 -15.87
CA LEU A 613 25.66 -22.02 -17.22
C LEU A 613 25.46 -23.08 -18.31
N ASP A 614 25.71 -24.34 -18.02
CA ASP A 614 25.43 -25.45 -18.93
C ASP A 614 23.93 -25.62 -19.18
N GLU A 615 23.11 -25.58 -18.14
CA GLU A 615 21.62 -25.63 -18.24
C GLU A 615 21.06 -24.45 -19.05
N LEU A 616 21.64 -23.26 -18.87
CA LEU A 616 21.25 -22.05 -19.61
C LEU A 616 21.73 -22.03 -21.06
N GLY A 617 22.52 -23.05 -21.48
CA GLY A 617 23.03 -23.19 -22.82
C GLY A 617 24.15 -22.21 -23.13
N ALA A 618 24.94 -21.81 -22.15
CA ALA A 618 26.15 -21.02 -22.37
C ALA A 618 27.20 -21.84 -23.12
N PRO A 619 27.96 -21.23 -24.06
CA PRO A 619 29.09 -21.91 -24.69
C PRO A 619 30.24 -22.14 -23.69
N ALA A 620 31.23 -22.91 -24.08
CA ALA A 620 32.45 -23.09 -23.28
C ALA A 620 33.12 -21.72 -23.00
N LEU A 621 33.29 -21.37 -21.76
CA LEU A 621 33.82 -20.08 -21.29
C LEU A 621 35.26 -20.22 -20.82
N GLN A 622 36.02 -19.15 -20.94
CA GLN A 622 37.36 -19.04 -20.39
C GLN A 622 37.30 -18.55 -18.95
N VAL A 623 38.02 -19.22 -18.05
CA VAL A 623 38.23 -18.76 -16.67
C VAL A 623 39.45 -17.84 -16.65
N VAL A 624 39.27 -16.60 -16.22
CA VAL A 624 40.36 -15.61 -16.14
C VAL A 624 40.48 -15.10 -14.71
N GLN A 625 41.63 -15.38 -14.08
CA GLN A 625 41.93 -14.93 -12.71
C GLN A 625 42.52 -13.50 -12.70
N GLY A 626 42.40 -12.82 -11.56
CA GLY A 626 43.01 -11.50 -11.32
C GLY A 626 42.44 -10.34 -12.13
N GLN A 627 41.33 -10.55 -12.83
CA GLN A 627 40.64 -9.54 -13.62
C GLN A 627 39.18 -9.30 -13.19
N ALA A 628 38.72 -9.90 -12.10
CA ALA A 628 37.39 -9.65 -11.56
C ALA A 628 37.27 -8.24 -10.99
N SER A 629 36.05 -7.76 -10.84
CA SER A 629 35.73 -6.42 -10.31
C SER A 629 36.28 -6.23 -8.90
N THR A 630 36.41 -4.97 -8.47
CA THR A 630 37.14 -4.61 -7.23
C THR A 630 36.48 -5.03 -5.93
N TRP A 631 35.22 -5.46 -5.97
CA TRP A 631 34.50 -6.00 -4.81
C TRP A 631 34.78 -7.48 -4.56
N TRP A 632 35.49 -8.15 -5.47
CA TRP A 632 35.97 -9.52 -5.28
C TRP A 632 37.34 -9.55 -4.63
N HIS A 633 37.61 -10.64 -3.93
CA HIS A 633 38.96 -10.92 -3.39
C HIS A 633 39.93 -11.19 -4.54
N PRO A 634 41.07 -10.47 -4.65
CA PRO A 634 41.93 -10.52 -5.82
C PRO A 634 42.54 -11.89 -6.10
N GLY A 635 42.84 -12.67 -5.07
CA GLY A 635 43.44 -14.00 -5.20
C GLY A 635 42.45 -15.17 -5.18
N ARG A 636 41.15 -14.92 -4.89
CA ARG A 636 40.11 -15.95 -4.75
C ARG A 636 38.89 -15.66 -5.58
N SER A 637 39.08 -15.08 -6.76
CA SER A 637 38.01 -14.74 -7.69
C SER A 637 38.46 -14.91 -9.14
N ALA A 638 37.47 -15.02 -10.02
CA ALA A 638 37.69 -15.09 -11.45
C ALA A 638 36.48 -14.61 -12.21
N ARG A 639 36.66 -14.27 -13.47
CA ARG A 639 35.57 -14.03 -14.43
C ARG A 639 35.48 -15.19 -15.43
N LEU A 640 34.27 -15.43 -15.90
CA LEU A 640 33.98 -16.33 -17.00
C LEU A 640 33.62 -15.50 -18.22
N GLN A 641 34.36 -15.67 -19.31
CA GLN A 641 34.23 -14.83 -20.50
C GLN A 641 34.26 -15.63 -21.80
N LEU A 642 33.62 -15.05 -22.83
CA LEU A 642 33.65 -15.53 -24.20
C LEU A 642 34.54 -14.59 -25.02
N GLY A 643 35.80 -15.00 -25.23
CA GLY A 643 36.80 -14.08 -25.78
C GLY A 643 37.17 -12.95 -24.80
N PRO A 644 37.99 -11.99 -25.21
CA PRO A 644 38.56 -11.00 -24.27
C PRO A 644 37.57 -9.87 -23.86
N LYS A 645 36.43 -9.73 -24.57
CA LYS A 645 35.55 -8.60 -24.40
C LYS A 645 34.19 -8.92 -23.74
N LEU A 646 33.71 -10.15 -23.79
CA LEU A 646 32.39 -10.51 -23.32
C LEU A 646 32.46 -11.31 -22.03
N VAL A 647 32.29 -10.62 -20.91
CA VAL A 647 32.18 -11.24 -19.60
C VAL A 647 30.75 -11.72 -19.42
N ILE A 648 30.59 -13.01 -19.07
CA ILE A 648 29.28 -13.63 -18.81
C ILE A 648 29.01 -13.71 -17.31
N ALA A 649 30.02 -13.99 -16.50
CA ALA A 649 29.89 -14.09 -15.07
C ALA A 649 31.17 -13.71 -14.34
N GLU A 650 31.02 -13.28 -13.09
CA GLU A 650 32.08 -13.17 -12.11
C GLU A 650 31.75 -14.03 -10.89
N PHE A 651 32.74 -14.58 -10.24
CA PHE A 651 32.56 -15.41 -9.05
C PHE A 651 33.78 -15.40 -8.14
N GLY A 652 33.57 -15.68 -6.88
CA GLY A 652 34.67 -15.81 -5.93
C GLY A 652 34.26 -15.47 -4.51
N GLU A 653 35.24 -15.19 -3.68
CA GLU A 653 35.07 -14.63 -2.36
C GLU A 653 34.88 -13.11 -2.45
N LEU A 654 33.90 -12.55 -1.71
CA LEU A 654 33.74 -11.11 -1.60
C LEU A 654 34.89 -10.52 -0.79
N HIS A 655 35.37 -9.35 -1.21
CA HIS A 655 36.50 -8.70 -0.56
C HIS A 655 36.16 -8.35 0.90
N PRO A 656 37.03 -8.66 1.91
CA PRO A 656 36.73 -8.37 3.32
C PRO A 656 36.38 -6.90 3.62
N ARG A 657 36.96 -5.95 2.86
CA ARG A 657 36.59 -4.51 2.97
C ARG A 657 35.12 -4.25 2.62
N ILE A 658 34.58 -4.98 1.65
CA ILE A 658 33.17 -4.85 1.23
C ILE A 658 32.24 -5.39 2.32
N LEU A 659 32.54 -6.56 2.87
CA LEU A 659 31.77 -7.14 3.96
C LEU A 659 31.79 -6.22 5.18
N LYS A 660 32.97 -5.68 5.53
CA LYS A 660 33.09 -4.69 6.61
C LYS A 660 32.27 -3.42 6.36
N ALA A 661 32.24 -2.90 5.12
CA ALA A 661 31.45 -1.73 4.76
C ALA A 661 29.94 -1.99 4.79
N LEU A 662 29.51 -3.24 4.65
CA LEU A 662 28.11 -3.68 4.74
C LEU A 662 27.75 -4.24 6.13
N ASP A 663 28.63 -4.09 7.12
CA ASP A 663 28.44 -4.61 8.49
C ASP A 663 28.12 -6.12 8.51
N ALA A 664 28.82 -6.88 7.66
CA ALA A 664 28.66 -8.32 7.51
C ALA A 664 29.93 -9.08 7.88
N GLU A 665 29.76 -10.21 8.54
CA GLU A 665 30.86 -11.14 8.85
C GLU A 665 31.08 -12.10 7.66
N GLY A 666 32.36 -12.49 7.47
CA GLY A 666 32.74 -13.37 6.37
C GLY A 666 33.49 -14.62 6.83
N PRO A 667 33.93 -15.48 5.88
CA PRO A 667 33.89 -15.24 4.44
C PRO A 667 32.51 -15.43 3.81
N MET A 668 32.22 -14.69 2.74
CA MET A 668 31.07 -14.89 1.88
C MET A 668 31.55 -15.14 0.44
N LEU A 669 30.96 -16.13 -0.19
CA LEU A 669 31.25 -16.53 -1.56
C LEU A 669 30.05 -16.20 -2.44
N ALA A 670 30.28 -15.72 -3.65
CA ALA A 670 29.20 -15.32 -4.53
C ALA A 670 29.53 -15.51 -6.01
N PHE A 671 28.52 -15.50 -6.84
CA PHE A 671 28.66 -15.27 -8.28
C PHE A 671 27.54 -14.37 -8.79
N GLU A 672 27.81 -13.72 -9.92
CA GLU A 672 26.82 -12.95 -10.66
C GLU A 672 26.96 -13.25 -12.15
N ILE A 673 25.84 -13.62 -12.79
CA ILE A 673 25.73 -13.94 -14.22
C ILE A 673 24.91 -12.85 -14.90
N ASP A 674 25.41 -12.33 -16.01
CA ASP A 674 24.61 -11.54 -16.96
C ASP A 674 23.90 -12.50 -17.92
N LEU A 675 22.59 -12.74 -17.68
CA LEU A 675 21.77 -13.62 -18.52
C LEU A 675 21.63 -13.12 -19.95
N ASP A 676 21.60 -11.80 -20.11
CA ASP A 676 21.41 -11.18 -21.41
C ASP A 676 22.70 -11.22 -22.25
N ALA A 677 23.86 -11.37 -21.59
CA ALA A 677 25.16 -11.56 -22.24
C ALA A 677 25.39 -12.98 -22.78
N ILE A 678 24.60 -13.97 -22.34
CA ILE A 678 24.72 -15.35 -22.86
C ILE A 678 24.21 -15.37 -24.31
N PRO A 679 25.03 -15.74 -25.31
CA PRO A 679 24.62 -15.72 -26.71
C PRO A 679 23.40 -16.59 -26.98
N GLU A 680 22.61 -16.17 -27.98
CA GLU A 680 21.54 -17.04 -28.47
C GLU A 680 22.11 -18.26 -29.18
N PRO A 681 21.53 -19.45 -28.95
CA PRO A 681 21.96 -20.65 -29.66
C PRO A 681 21.77 -20.46 -31.16
N LYS A 682 22.83 -20.70 -31.93
CA LYS A 682 22.71 -20.65 -33.40
C LYS A 682 21.65 -21.64 -33.83
N LYS A 683 20.66 -21.18 -34.64
CA LYS A 683 19.62 -22.02 -35.24
C LYS A 683 20.26 -23.05 -36.19
N LYS A 684 20.68 -24.18 -35.72
CA LYS A 684 21.07 -25.34 -36.51
C LYS A 684 20.30 -26.55 -36.03
N GLY A 685 19.27 -26.93 -36.79
CA GLY A 685 18.61 -28.22 -36.69
C GLY A 685 17.90 -28.55 -35.39
N LEU A 686 17.19 -29.63 -35.36
CA LEU A 686 16.66 -30.28 -34.15
C LEU A 686 17.82 -30.57 -33.19
N LYS A 687 17.76 -30.10 -31.94
CA LYS A 687 18.70 -30.45 -30.89
C LYS A 687 18.47 -31.92 -30.44
N THR A 688 18.77 -32.85 -31.32
CA THR A 688 18.97 -34.23 -30.88
C THR A 688 20.32 -34.32 -30.18
N LYS A 689 20.33 -34.76 -28.93
CA LYS A 689 21.58 -35.16 -28.26
C LYS A 689 22.22 -36.22 -29.13
N ALA A 690 23.53 -36.13 -29.32
CA ALA A 690 24.28 -37.21 -29.98
C ALA A 690 24.01 -38.55 -29.29
N ALA A 691 23.95 -39.61 -30.04
CA ALA A 691 23.82 -40.94 -29.47
C ALA A 691 24.98 -41.20 -28.48
N LEU A 692 24.64 -41.83 -27.36
CA LEU A 692 25.66 -42.21 -26.40
C LEU A 692 26.57 -43.30 -27.00
N GLU A 693 27.82 -42.95 -27.26
CA GLU A 693 28.85 -43.90 -27.74
C GLU A 693 29.58 -44.52 -26.57
N LEU A 694 29.18 -45.74 -26.19
CA LEU A 694 29.89 -46.51 -25.19
C LEU A 694 30.94 -47.42 -25.85
N SER A 695 32.15 -47.33 -25.39
CA SER A 695 33.20 -48.29 -25.77
C SER A 695 33.06 -49.57 -24.95
N PRO A 696 33.11 -50.75 -25.57
CA PRO A 696 33.11 -52.02 -24.85
C PRO A 696 34.50 -52.35 -24.23
N LEU A 697 35.51 -51.50 -24.52
CA LEU A 697 36.87 -51.71 -24.03
C LEU A 697 37.07 -51.06 -22.67
N MET A 698 37.89 -51.68 -21.84
CA MET A 698 38.26 -51.23 -20.50
C MET A 698 39.05 -49.93 -20.57
N PRO A 699 38.63 -48.85 -19.81
CA PRO A 699 39.45 -47.65 -19.70
C PRO A 699 40.71 -47.88 -18.86
N LEU A 700 41.77 -47.13 -19.20
CA LEU A 700 43.02 -47.10 -18.45
C LEU A 700 43.11 -45.76 -17.67
N ARG A 701 43.67 -45.83 -16.47
CA ARG A 701 44.02 -44.63 -15.68
C ARG A 701 45.58 -44.53 -15.67
N ARG A 702 46.04 -43.29 -15.84
CA ARG A 702 47.44 -42.93 -15.74
C ARG A 702 47.64 -41.68 -14.93
N ASP A 703 48.55 -41.74 -13.98
CA ASP A 703 48.83 -40.60 -13.10
C ASP A 703 50.14 -39.96 -13.56
N PHE A 704 50.11 -38.63 -13.56
CA PHE A 704 51.29 -37.83 -13.90
C PHE A 704 51.46 -36.78 -12.79
N ALA A 705 52.69 -36.64 -12.28
CA ALA A 705 53.03 -35.54 -11.38
C ALA A 705 53.86 -34.50 -12.12
N PHE A 706 53.30 -33.30 -12.29
CA PHE A 706 53.98 -32.22 -13.00
C PHE A 706 54.49 -31.14 -12.04
N LEU A 707 55.76 -30.75 -12.20
CA LEU A 707 56.31 -29.56 -11.56
C LEU A 707 56.01 -28.37 -12.47
N VAL A 708 55.27 -27.40 -11.93
CA VAL A 708 54.88 -26.14 -12.62
C VAL A 708 55.18 -24.95 -11.75
N GLY A 709 55.24 -23.76 -12.30
CA GLY A 709 55.33 -22.53 -11.52
C GLY A 709 54.16 -22.40 -10.53
N ALA A 710 54.42 -21.88 -9.33
CA ALA A 710 53.42 -21.75 -8.27
C ALA A 710 52.17 -21.03 -8.76
N GLU A 711 52.29 -20.01 -9.60
CA GLU A 711 51.21 -19.20 -10.14
C GLU A 711 50.50 -19.80 -11.39
N THR A 712 51.03 -20.99 -11.92
CA THR A 712 50.43 -21.57 -13.11
C THR A 712 49.00 -22.01 -12.83
N PRO A 713 48.01 -21.51 -13.60
CA PRO A 713 46.61 -21.91 -13.44
C PRO A 713 46.40 -23.37 -13.82
N ALA A 714 45.63 -24.11 -13.04
CA ALA A 714 45.37 -25.55 -13.27
C ALA A 714 44.73 -25.81 -14.65
N GLY A 715 43.89 -24.93 -15.15
CA GLY A 715 43.27 -25.05 -16.45
C GLY A 715 44.26 -24.98 -17.62
N ASP A 716 45.38 -24.29 -17.45
CA ASP A 716 46.39 -24.13 -18.47
C ASP A 716 47.28 -25.40 -18.57
N LEU A 717 47.35 -26.21 -17.49
CA LEU A 717 47.94 -27.53 -17.50
C LEU A 717 46.97 -28.60 -18.05
N ILE A 718 45.72 -28.61 -17.63
CA ILE A 718 44.72 -29.64 -18.00
C ILE A 718 44.30 -29.55 -19.47
N ARG A 719 44.14 -28.36 -20.04
CA ARG A 719 43.68 -28.17 -21.41
C ARG A 719 44.61 -28.78 -22.46
N PRO A 720 45.95 -28.57 -22.43
CA PRO A 720 46.86 -29.24 -23.36
C PRO A 720 46.93 -30.76 -23.15
N ILE A 721 46.77 -31.25 -21.91
CA ILE A 721 46.71 -32.69 -21.62
C ILE A 721 45.52 -33.33 -22.33
N LEU A 722 44.34 -32.76 -22.15
CA LEU A 722 43.10 -33.18 -22.87
C LEU A 722 43.23 -33.07 -24.37
N GLY A 723 44.01 -32.11 -24.85
CA GLY A 723 44.24 -31.89 -26.29
C GLY A 723 45.31 -32.79 -26.91
N ALA A 724 46.12 -33.49 -26.09
CA ALA A 724 47.23 -34.31 -26.58
C ALA A 724 46.76 -35.48 -27.46
N ASP A 725 45.59 -36.05 -27.16
CA ASP A 725 44.92 -37.06 -28.00
C ASP A 725 43.40 -37.04 -27.72
N LYS A 726 42.64 -36.33 -28.56
CA LYS A 726 41.18 -36.20 -28.40
C LYS A 726 40.39 -37.49 -28.62
N ALA A 727 40.98 -38.48 -29.27
CA ALA A 727 40.29 -39.74 -29.55
C ALA A 727 40.43 -40.73 -28.35
N LEU A 728 41.53 -40.65 -27.65
CA LEU A 728 41.84 -41.58 -26.55
C LEU A 728 41.66 -41.01 -25.16
N ILE A 729 41.92 -39.70 -24.96
CA ILE A 729 41.83 -39.10 -23.63
C ILE A 729 40.40 -38.66 -23.39
N ALA A 730 39.72 -39.36 -22.48
CA ALA A 730 38.36 -39.08 -22.13
C ALA A 730 38.24 -38.02 -21.00
N GLN A 731 39.18 -37.98 -20.06
CA GLN A 731 39.19 -37.08 -18.91
C GLN A 731 40.61 -36.85 -18.40
N ALA A 732 40.84 -35.67 -17.86
CA ALA A 732 42.04 -35.38 -17.05
C ALA A 732 41.57 -34.57 -15.83
N ARG A 733 41.94 -34.97 -14.63
CA ARG A 733 41.60 -34.34 -13.39
C ARG A 733 42.79 -34.20 -12.46
N ILE A 734 42.88 -33.08 -11.76
CA ILE A 734 43.84 -32.91 -10.68
C ILE A 734 43.28 -33.60 -9.45
N PHE A 735 44.09 -34.38 -8.77
CA PHE A 735 43.71 -35.04 -7.53
C PHE A 735 44.62 -34.68 -6.36
N ASP A 736 45.81 -34.09 -6.63
CA ASP A 736 46.68 -33.58 -5.59
C ASP A 736 47.53 -32.38 -6.05
N VAL A 737 47.78 -31.44 -5.13
CA VAL A 737 48.67 -30.30 -5.32
C VAL A 737 49.57 -30.18 -4.10
N TYR A 738 50.84 -30.36 -4.29
CA TYR A 738 51.82 -30.37 -3.22
C TYR A 738 52.87 -29.26 -3.37
N GLN A 739 53.06 -28.51 -2.27
CA GLN A 739 54.15 -27.55 -2.12
C GLN A 739 54.90 -27.88 -0.82
N GLY A 740 56.19 -28.20 -0.91
CA GLY A 740 56.96 -28.57 0.28
C GLY A 740 58.25 -29.25 -0.06
N ALA A 741 58.79 -30.05 0.86
CA ALA A 741 60.06 -30.71 0.70
C ALA A 741 60.11 -31.52 -0.59
N GLY A 742 61.19 -31.34 -1.38
CA GLY A 742 61.42 -32.02 -2.68
C GLY A 742 60.72 -31.31 -3.87
N VAL A 743 60.10 -30.11 -3.67
CA VAL A 743 59.63 -29.22 -4.74
C VAL A 743 60.50 -27.97 -4.72
N PRO A 744 61.02 -27.50 -5.88
CA PRO A 744 61.85 -26.28 -5.94
C PRO A 744 61.05 -25.05 -5.50
N GLU A 745 61.74 -24.07 -4.90
CA GLU A 745 61.13 -22.80 -4.48
C GLU A 745 60.46 -22.10 -5.68
N GLY A 746 59.31 -21.54 -5.50
CA GLY A 746 58.51 -20.91 -6.56
C GLY A 746 57.78 -21.91 -7.49
N MET A 747 57.84 -23.21 -7.17
CA MET A 747 57.12 -24.25 -7.94
C MET A 747 56.10 -25.00 -7.07
N LYS A 748 55.17 -25.70 -7.71
CA LYS A 748 54.25 -26.68 -7.14
C LYS A 748 54.24 -27.97 -7.95
N SER A 749 54.01 -29.09 -7.30
CA SER A 749 53.78 -30.39 -7.92
C SER A 749 52.29 -30.60 -8.06
N VAL A 750 51.80 -30.79 -9.29
CA VAL A 750 50.38 -31.03 -9.59
C VAL A 750 50.23 -32.45 -10.07
N ALA A 751 49.51 -33.28 -9.36
CA ALA A 751 49.20 -34.65 -9.71
C ALA A 751 47.90 -34.70 -10.55
N VAL A 752 48.02 -35.29 -11.73
CA VAL A 752 46.91 -35.35 -12.71
C VAL A 752 46.64 -36.81 -13.07
N GLU A 753 45.42 -37.28 -12.83
CA GLU A 753 44.89 -38.54 -13.34
C GLU A 753 44.35 -38.33 -14.74
N VAL A 754 44.77 -39.11 -15.71
CA VAL A 754 44.27 -39.12 -17.08
C VAL A 754 43.53 -40.42 -17.35
N LEU A 755 42.25 -40.32 -17.71
CA LEU A 755 41.45 -41.46 -18.13
C LEU A 755 41.55 -41.62 -19.64
N VAL A 756 42.14 -42.73 -20.05
CA VAL A 756 42.31 -43.12 -21.44
C VAL A 756 41.26 -44.16 -21.79
N GLN A 757 40.40 -43.87 -22.79
CA GLN A 757 39.34 -44.74 -23.27
C GLN A 757 39.68 -45.27 -24.66
N PRO A 758 40.16 -46.51 -24.81
CA PRO A 758 40.31 -47.15 -26.11
C PRO A 758 38.93 -47.27 -26.78
N ARG A 759 38.88 -47.13 -28.12
CA ARG A 759 37.64 -47.20 -28.89
C ARG A 759 37.59 -48.35 -29.86
N GLU A 760 38.70 -48.68 -30.54
CA GLU A 760 38.79 -49.70 -31.59
C GLU A 760 39.44 -50.99 -31.13
N LYS A 761 40.50 -50.92 -30.33
CA LYS A 761 41.23 -52.05 -29.78
C LYS A 761 41.84 -51.70 -28.44
N THR A 762 42.22 -52.75 -27.67
CA THR A 762 43.03 -52.61 -26.47
C THR A 762 44.39 -52.04 -26.83
N LEU A 763 44.86 -51.03 -26.10
CA LEU A 763 46.14 -50.39 -26.34
C LEU A 763 47.27 -51.30 -25.90
N THR A 764 48.35 -51.41 -26.69
CA THR A 764 49.60 -52.04 -26.34
C THR A 764 50.44 -51.16 -25.42
N GLU A 765 51.42 -51.74 -24.71
CA GLU A 765 52.26 -50.96 -23.82
C GLU A 765 53.04 -49.84 -24.54
N ALA A 766 53.53 -50.12 -25.75
CA ALA A 766 54.19 -49.10 -26.59
C ALA A 766 53.26 -47.96 -27.00
N GLU A 767 51.96 -48.24 -27.25
CA GLU A 767 50.96 -47.19 -27.58
C GLU A 767 50.63 -46.34 -26.35
N ILE A 768 50.57 -46.95 -25.15
CA ILE A 768 50.37 -46.26 -23.88
C ILE A 768 51.60 -45.39 -23.55
N GLU A 769 52.82 -45.87 -23.70
CA GLU A 769 54.04 -45.07 -23.53
C GLU A 769 54.11 -43.90 -24.53
N GLY A 770 53.77 -44.15 -25.78
CA GLY A 770 53.72 -43.13 -26.80
C GLY A 770 52.65 -42.03 -26.47
N LEU A 771 51.49 -42.43 -25.92
CA LEU A 771 50.48 -41.50 -25.45
C LEU A 771 51.01 -40.70 -24.26
N SER A 772 51.61 -41.33 -23.30
CA SER A 772 52.23 -40.71 -22.13
C SER A 772 53.24 -39.63 -22.54
N GLY A 773 54.13 -40.00 -23.49
CA GLY A 773 55.10 -39.04 -24.06
C GLY A 773 54.41 -37.80 -24.70
N ARG A 774 53.29 -37.99 -25.43
CA ARG A 774 52.53 -36.87 -26.02
C ARG A 774 51.87 -35.96 -24.93
N ILE A 775 51.37 -36.56 -23.85
CA ILE A 775 50.82 -35.85 -22.71
C ILE A 775 51.90 -34.97 -22.05
N VAL A 776 53.03 -35.53 -21.74
CA VAL A 776 54.20 -34.84 -21.15
C VAL A 776 54.64 -33.67 -22.04
N ALA A 777 54.86 -33.94 -23.33
CA ALA A 777 55.29 -32.94 -24.30
C ALA A 777 54.26 -31.81 -24.48
N ALA A 778 53.00 -32.14 -24.43
CA ALA A 778 51.92 -31.10 -24.53
C ALA A 778 51.91 -30.20 -23.29
N ALA A 779 52.06 -30.76 -22.10
CA ALA A 779 52.15 -30.01 -20.85
C ALA A 779 53.43 -29.14 -20.77
N GLU A 780 54.58 -29.70 -21.18
CA GLU A 780 55.84 -28.96 -21.24
C GLU A 780 55.77 -27.78 -22.21
N LYS A 781 55.28 -28.03 -23.41
CA LYS A 781 55.11 -26.95 -24.43
C LYS A 781 54.22 -25.83 -23.97
N ALA A 782 53.14 -26.14 -23.26
CA ALA A 782 52.12 -25.14 -22.90
C ALA A 782 52.51 -24.31 -21.68
N VAL A 783 53.01 -24.90 -20.62
CA VAL A 783 53.27 -24.25 -19.34
C VAL A 783 54.69 -24.52 -18.76
N GLY A 784 55.59 -25.09 -19.55
CA GLY A 784 56.93 -25.42 -19.08
C GLY A 784 56.94 -26.50 -18.00
N ALA A 785 55.88 -27.35 -17.95
CA ALA A 785 55.74 -28.40 -16.96
C ALA A 785 56.87 -29.46 -17.11
N LYS A 786 57.43 -29.89 -15.98
CA LYS A 786 58.38 -30.98 -15.94
C LYS A 786 57.78 -32.18 -15.21
N LEU A 787 57.88 -33.36 -15.80
CA LEU A 787 57.45 -34.55 -15.08
C LEU A 787 58.33 -34.75 -13.85
N ARG A 788 57.70 -34.94 -12.70
CA ARG A 788 58.34 -35.22 -11.43
C ARG A 788 58.59 -36.75 -11.42
N GLY A 789 59.85 -37.15 -11.41
CA GLY A 789 60.28 -38.55 -11.36
C GLY A 789 60.04 -39.16 -9.98
#